data_df91e72f48e4986c097e4501d7ba0ccc
#
_entry.id   df91e72f48e4986c097e4501d7ba0ccc
#
_cell.length_a   1.000
_cell.length_b   1.000
_cell.length_c   1.000
_cell.angle_alpha   90.00
_cell.angle_beta   90.00
_cell.angle_gamma   90.00
#
_symmetry.space_group_name_H-M   'P 1'
#
loop_
_entity.id
_entity.type
_entity.pdbx_description
1 polymer ?
#
loop_
_entity_poly.entity_id
_entity_poly.type
_entity_poly.pdbx_seq_one_letter_code
_entity_poly.pdbx_strand_id
1 'polypeptide(L)'
;MCRVVNKCTFVITMVRYCAAKGCNVKEKQGIMLFRFPKEPERRAKWITIVNRVNWQPYSNSTLCELHFGEDQWEQTRVDGSRKLRASATIFRQSQSPLKDITNVIQSSASLSDLKTMEKEFVEESVEKSVKESVIEPVEESVKEIVDLKQQLELKEKELAALQTKHISMQKIADRVFKIYHNIKRQNETMKTKLKRLQCSYCRSSKLFAPKLHEDQLKALCSNTTRGRKWSIQSITDGLIYKMKWGTQGYSDFVKKYPIFPSVRTLQEAVEHMKFESGILEEVFDVIQCQIPHMTLHEIHCVVVLDEMAIKPGEMYDSSTKRIIGLCTFPGHIGLAKKALVIALAGITTRWKYAVAYYLTNKVDSEAKQTNCNFTGNALKDIISKVIVKAENIGLKVAAVISDMGSDNLSLWRACNIGYQNDEVRCTIPHPARLQDKLCIMPDPVHLFKNIRSMLERQKVIYLPESILHSLGLSYPIVEVKYLEELMRHEQKFEFKISKFTESSLQTKNNHFSTMKVSTPRSVICQKTVVGLNIYAKISENSKIATTAFFISLVDRWFAFVTNRSLKLALSKKNEDNYNKAIDHLKFTAYVFRYMKIGTKGHWKPVQTGLLMVVECLLFLQNYFLNEVGLSFLLLGRFTQDCLENLFSLLRFRQPVPYALHFKQNLKMITLSQLSNNTKKNTSYYNDDDTKKIEHNFLEFSKAIGISRQHEKDLNAFFETCAIKIPQVSDNQMHSIDEWEWPIIYDIAGSVVRSVKCINIKICDDCFKSVLWNGKKYHPYSIIVQMRSYTENSLLHVSDPCFKAIMKSEITFRHLKDTLTKAKDMNIVNFVVKELEYVWEGANIPLCHDITTKILKRFITMRLKMYGLKERKKHAEMNFERVYNSKTAARFAIIS
;
A
#
# COMPACT_ATOMS: atom_id res chain seq x y z
N MET A 1 -39.53 15.15 -0.12
CA MET A 1 -38.95 14.90 -1.44
C MET A 1 -39.23 13.51 -2.02
N CYS A 2 -40.25 12.80 -1.56
CA CYS A 2 -40.60 11.46 -2.06
C CYS A 2 -41.89 11.40 -2.93
N ARG A 3 -42.29 12.51 -3.53
CA ARG A 3 -43.51 12.53 -4.38
C ARG A 3 -43.32 13.02 -5.83
N VAL A 4 -42.11 13.10 -6.33
CA VAL A 4 -41.78 13.56 -7.70
C VAL A 4 -41.06 12.48 -8.56
N VAL A 5 -40.92 11.26 -8.07
CA VAL A 5 -40.22 10.18 -8.81
C VAL A 5 -41.16 9.26 -9.60
N ASN A 6 -42.45 9.47 -9.59
CA ASN A 6 -43.41 8.53 -10.22
C ASN A 6 -44.04 9.02 -11.53
N LYS A 7 -43.34 9.80 -12.36
CA LYS A 7 -43.77 10.05 -13.76
C LYS A 7 -42.57 10.29 -14.69
N CYS A 8 -41.62 9.38 -14.75
CA CYS A 8 -40.76 9.21 -15.90
C CYS A 8 -40.78 7.74 -16.29
N THR A 9 -41.83 7.34 -16.99
CA THR A 9 -41.85 6.10 -17.77
C THR A 9 -40.81 6.25 -18.87
N PHE A 10 -39.60 5.79 -18.63
CA PHE A 10 -38.61 5.60 -19.69
C PHE A 10 -39.16 4.52 -20.64
N VAL A 11 -39.72 4.94 -21.75
CA VAL A 11 -39.93 4.07 -22.91
C VAL A 11 -38.55 3.70 -23.42
N ILE A 12 -38.05 2.57 -22.94
CA ILE A 12 -36.87 1.90 -23.56
C ILE A 12 -37.34 1.47 -24.94
N THR A 13 -37.07 2.26 -25.97
CA THR A 13 -37.24 1.84 -27.35
C THR A 13 -36.21 0.74 -27.60
N MET A 14 -36.61 -0.52 -27.38
CA MET A 14 -35.81 -1.67 -27.80
C MET A 14 -35.72 -1.63 -29.32
N VAL A 15 -34.52 -1.48 -29.88
CA VAL A 15 -34.26 -1.58 -31.31
C VAL A 15 -34.71 -2.96 -31.77
N ARG A 16 -35.69 -3.01 -32.68
CA ARG A 16 -36.22 -4.25 -33.22
C ARG A 16 -35.30 -4.81 -34.30
N TYR A 17 -35.22 -6.12 -34.35
CA TYR A 17 -34.39 -6.87 -35.30
C TYR A 17 -35.27 -7.83 -36.09
N CYS A 18 -34.88 -8.09 -37.36
CA CYS A 18 -35.51 -9.14 -38.12
C CYS A 18 -35.19 -10.51 -37.51
N ALA A 19 -36.22 -11.34 -37.31
CA ALA A 19 -36.11 -12.66 -36.69
C ALA A 19 -35.73 -13.77 -37.66
N ALA A 20 -35.71 -13.52 -38.96
CA ALA A 20 -35.36 -14.53 -39.98
C ALA A 20 -33.90 -14.99 -39.82
N LYS A 21 -33.65 -16.28 -39.99
CA LYS A 21 -32.29 -16.86 -39.92
C LYS A 21 -31.39 -16.27 -41.01
N GLY A 22 -30.28 -15.67 -40.63
CA GLY A 22 -29.32 -15.05 -41.54
C GLY A 22 -29.61 -13.59 -41.91
N CYS A 23 -30.73 -12.99 -41.45
CA CYS A 23 -31.07 -11.60 -41.74
C CYS A 23 -30.60 -10.68 -40.59
N ASN A 24 -29.75 -9.68 -40.90
CA ASN A 24 -29.15 -8.73 -39.93
C ASN A 24 -29.83 -7.35 -39.94
N VAL A 25 -31.05 -7.19 -40.48
CA VAL A 25 -31.75 -5.91 -40.57
C VAL A 25 -32.23 -5.44 -39.23
N LYS A 26 -32.02 -4.14 -38.94
CA LYS A 26 -32.38 -3.42 -37.67
C LYS A 26 -33.32 -2.24 -37.99
N GLU A 27 -34.17 -1.88 -37.05
CA GLU A 27 -35.16 -0.78 -37.14
C GLU A 27 -34.58 0.58 -37.59
N LYS A 28 -33.28 0.79 -37.48
CA LYS A 28 -32.62 2.08 -37.82
C LYS A 28 -32.08 2.19 -39.23
N GLN A 29 -32.35 1.20 -40.10
CA GLN A 29 -31.78 1.15 -41.45
C GLN A 29 -32.76 1.64 -42.56
N GLY A 30 -33.85 2.31 -42.18
CA GLY A 30 -34.85 2.77 -43.13
C GLY A 30 -35.76 1.66 -43.70
N ILE A 31 -35.62 0.42 -43.23
CA ILE A 31 -36.35 -0.77 -43.63
C ILE A 31 -37.47 -1.04 -42.63
N MET A 32 -38.69 -1.25 -43.10
CA MET A 32 -39.84 -1.47 -42.21
C MET A 32 -39.82 -2.85 -41.57
N LEU A 33 -40.14 -2.90 -40.27
CA LEU A 33 -40.22 -4.12 -39.45
C LEU A 33 -41.65 -4.40 -39.02
N PHE A 34 -42.16 -5.60 -39.33
CA PHE A 34 -43.55 -6.03 -39.03
C PHE A 34 -43.56 -7.05 -37.89
N ARG A 35 -44.52 -6.90 -36.96
CA ARG A 35 -44.74 -7.84 -35.86
C ARG A 35 -45.37 -9.13 -36.35
N PHE A 36 -45.10 -10.24 -35.70
CA PHE A 36 -45.76 -11.50 -35.95
C PHE A 36 -47.27 -11.35 -35.70
N PRO A 37 -48.14 -11.92 -36.56
CA PRO A 37 -49.60 -11.85 -36.43
C PRO A 37 -50.06 -12.51 -35.12
N LYS A 38 -51.19 -12.04 -34.59
CA LYS A 38 -51.81 -12.60 -33.40
C LYS A 38 -52.58 -13.89 -33.69
N GLU A 39 -53.06 -14.07 -34.91
CA GLU A 39 -53.81 -15.22 -35.35
C GLU A 39 -52.92 -16.49 -35.41
N PRO A 40 -53.33 -17.59 -34.72
CA PRO A 40 -52.50 -18.78 -34.55
C PRO A 40 -52.00 -19.42 -35.84
N GLU A 41 -52.89 -19.60 -36.82
CA GLU A 41 -52.56 -20.23 -38.11
C GLU A 41 -51.55 -19.41 -38.94
N ARG A 42 -51.79 -18.11 -39.03
CA ARG A 42 -50.90 -17.20 -39.73
C ARG A 42 -49.57 -17.05 -39.03
N ARG A 43 -49.61 -17.05 -37.71
CA ARG A 43 -48.39 -17.03 -36.89
C ARG A 43 -47.56 -18.30 -37.12
N ALA A 44 -48.20 -19.47 -37.16
CA ALA A 44 -47.50 -20.75 -37.44
C ALA A 44 -46.82 -20.75 -38.81
N LYS A 45 -47.47 -20.25 -39.86
CA LYS A 45 -46.87 -20.10 -41.20
C LYS A 45 -45.64 -19.20 -41.20
N TRP A 46 -45.67 -18.09 -40.44
CA TRP A 46 -44.54 -17.19 -40.31
C TRP A 46 -43.37 -17.85 -39.53
N ILE A 47 -43.66 -18.63 -38.52
CA ILE A 47 -42.63 -19.37 -37.71
C ILE A 47 -41.92 -20.42 -38.60
N THR A 48 -42.66 -21.18 -39.39
CA THR A 48 -42.09 -22.22 -40.24
C THR A 48 -41.12 -21.61 -41.26
N ILE A 49 -41.40 -20.46 -41.83
CA ILE A 49 -40.58 -19.79 -42.87
C ILE A 49 -39.32 -19.16 -42.25
N VAL A 50 -39.36 -18.73 -40.97
CA VAL A 50 -38.18 -18.20 -40.22
C VAL A 50 -37.10 -19.26 -40.07
N ASN A 51 -37.46 -20.56 -40.08
CA ASN A 51 -36.56 -21.72 -40.08
C ASN A 51 -35.49 -21.70 -38.92
N ARG A 52 -35.94 -21.39 -37.68
CA ARG A 52 -35.12 -21.54 -36.46
C ARG A 52 -35.61 -22.73 -35.68
N VAL A 53 -34.72 -23.68 -35.39
CA VAL A 53 -35.02 -24.89 -34.62
C VAL A 53 -35.35 -24.50 -33.17
N ASN A 54 -36.49 -25.02 -32.65
CA ASN A 54 -36.98 -24.80 -31.28
C ASN A 54 -37.16 -23.33 -30.85
N TRP A 55 -37.51 -22.45 -31.82
CA TRP A 55 -37.69 -21.04 -31.55
C TRP A 55 -39.16 -20.62 -31.64
N GLN A 56 -39.62 -19.85 -30.65
CA GLN A 56 -40.93 -19.21 -30.62
C GLN A 56 -40.81 -17.69 -30.64
N PRO A 57 -41.67 -16.95 -31.38
CA PRO A 57 -41.62 -15.50 -31.39
C PRO A 57 -42.17 -14.90 -30.10
N TYR A 58 -41.37 -13.99 -29.48
CA TYR A 58 -41.81 -13.17 -28.34
C TYR A 58 -42.73 -12.03 -28.84
N SER A 59 -43.36 -11.31 -27.88
CA SER A 59 -44.29 -10.21 -28.20
C SER A 59 -43.68 -9.07 -29.05
N ASN A 60 -42.36 -8.93 -29.02
CA ASN A 60 -41.61 -7.90 -29.77
C ASN A 60 -40.80 -8.47 -30.97
N SER A 61 -40.94 -9.73 -31.32
CA SER A 61 -40.29 -10.32 -32.49
C SER A 61 -40.87 -9.72 -33.78
N THR A 62 -40.01 -9.38 -34.73
CA THR A 62 -40.35 -8.71 -36.00
C THR A 62 -39.65 -9.35 -37.19
N LEU A 63 -40.24 -9.15 -38.36
CA LEU A 63 -39.62 -9.47 -39.67
C LEU A 63 -39.55 -8.19 -40.50
N CYS A 64 -38.48 -8.04 -41.27
CA CYS A 64 -38.29 -6.90 -42.16
C CYS A 64 -39.09 -7.06 -43.48
N GLU A 65 -39.36 -5.94 -44.13
CA GLU A 65 -40.14 -5.89 -45.39
C GLU A 65 -39.53 -6.72 -46.54
N LEU A 66 -38.22 -6.96 -46.51
CA LEU A 66 -37.50 -7.75 -47.52
C LEU A 66 -37.92 -9.22 -47.58
N HIS A 67 -38.72 -9.73 -46.64
CA HIS A 67 -39.22 -11.09 -46.63
C HIS A 67 -40.63 -11.23 -47.21
N PHE A 68 -41.20 -10.13 -47.75
CA PHE A 68 -42.55 -10.10 -48.33
C PHE A 68 -42.44 -9.70 -49.79
N GLY A 69 -43.10 -10.47 -50.68
CA GLY A 69 -43.21 -10.18 -52.10
C GLY A 69 -44.01 -8.89 -52.38
N GLU A 70 -43.84 -8.29 -53.57
CA GLU A 70 -44.56 -7.06 -53.95
C GLU A 70 -46.06 -7.27 -54.01
N ASP A 71 -46.54 -8.47 -54.30
CA ASP A 71 -47.94 -8.86 -54.28
C ASP A 71 -48.61 -8.89 -52.90
N GLN A 72 -47.83 -8.82 -51.86
CA GLN A 72 -48.28 -8.91 -50.47
C GLN A 72 -48.66 -7.54 -49.86
N TRP A 73 -48.53 -6.45 -50.65
CA TRP A 73 -48.77 -5.09 -50.20
C TRP A 73 -50.15 -4.58 -50.59
N GLU A 74 -50.79 -3.78 -49.74
CA GLU A 74 -51.97 -2.98 -50.11
C GLU A 74 -51.53 -1.85 -51.06
N GLN A 75 -52.45 -1.31 -51.89
CA GLN A 75 -52.17 -0.11 -52.68
C GLN A 75 -51.71 1.03 -51.82
N THR A 76 -50.73 1.83 -52.32
CA THR A 76 -50.07 2.92 -51.63
C THR A 76 -51.13 3.93 -51.13
N ARG A 77 -51.11 4.29 -49.82
CA ARG A 77 -51.97 5.28 -49.23
C ARG A 77 -51.58 6.68 -49.68
N VAL A 78 -52.49 7.64 -49.53
CA VAL A 78 -52.28 9.05 -49.87
C VAL A 78 -51.08 9.68 -49.13
N ASP A 79 -50.69 9.13 -47.97
CA ASP A 79 -49.55 9.55 -47.18
C ASP A 79 -48.21 8.87 -47.57
N GLY A 80 -48.19 8.11 -48.62
CA GLY A 80 -47.01 7.38 -49.13
C GLY A 80 -46.64 6.14 -48.31
N SER A 81 -47.40 5.77 -47.27
CA SER A 81 -47.10 4.60 -46.46
C SER A 81 -47.59 3.31 -47.13
N ARG A 82 -46.75 2.24 -47.07
CA ARG A 82 -47.09 0.89 -47.51
C ARG A 82 -47.61 0.04 -46.37
N LYS A 83 -48.69 -0.71 -46.55
CA LYS A 83 -49.26 -1.60 -45.55
C LYS A 83 -49.31 -3.03 -46.07
N LEU A 84 -48.92 -4.01 -45.29
CA LEU A 84 -49.05 -5.43 -45.58
C LEU A 84 -50.52 -5.86 -45.56
N ARG A 85 -50.94 -6.63 -46.57
CA ARG A 85 -52.32 -7.23 -46.66
C ARG A 85 -52.55 -8.16 -45.47
N ALA A 86 -53.76 -8.25 -45.02
CA ALA A 86 -54.14 -9.15 -43.94
C ALA A 86 -53.85 -10.63 -44.25
N SER A 87 -53.73 -11.02 -45.51
CA SER A 87 -53.38 -12.35 -45.99
C SER A 87 -51.89 -12.55 -46.25
N ALA A 88 -51.05 -11.54 -46.02
CA ALA A 88 -49.62 -11.60 -46.42
C ALA A 88 -48.88 -12.79 -45.79
N THR A 89 -48.15 -13.53 -46.65
CA THR A 89 -47.30 -14.65 -46.32
C THR A 89 -45.84 -14.31 -46.64
N ILE A 90 -44.88 -14.91 -45.90
CA ILE A 90 -43.44 -14.61 -46.06
C ILE A 90 -42.92 -15.34 -47.29
N PHE A 91 -42.06 -14.68 -48.08
CA PHE A 91 -41.33 -15.25 -49.21
C PHE A 91 -39.93 -15.73 -48.77
N ARG A 92 -39.47 -16.89 -49.19
CA ARG A 92 -38.14 -17.43 -48.89
C ARG A 92 -37.15 -16.95 -49.94
N GLN A 93 -36.42 -15.86 -49.67
CA GLN A 93 -35.29 -15.45 -50.48
C GLN A 93 -34.02 -16.22 -50.03
N SER A 94 -33.66 -17.23 -50.80
CA SER A 94 -32.33 -17.85 -50.78
C SER A 94 -31.44 -16.99 -51.66
N GLN A 95 -30.63 -16.12 -51.06
CA GLN A 95 -29.36 -15.55 -51.49
C GLN A 95 -29.22 -14.12 -51.03
N SER A 96 -28.12 -13.84 -50.32
CA SER A 96 -27.73 -12.49 -49.92
C SER A 96 -27.12 -11.76 -51.14
N PRO A 97 -27.49 -10.52 -51.44
CA PRO A 97 -26.76 -9.69 -52.38
C PRO A 97 -25.65 -8.93 -51.64
N LEU A 98 -24.55 -9.60 -51.35
CA LEU A 98 -23.33 -8.99 -50.84
C LEU A 98 -22.14 -9.90 -51.17
N LYS A 99 -21.93 -10.14 -52.50
CA LYS A 99 -20.74 -10.84 -52.99
C LYS A 99 -20.11 -10.16 -54.22
N ASP A 100 -20.27 -8.85 -54.40
CA ASP A 100 -19.69 -8.16 -55.59
C ASP A 100 -18.89 -6.90 -55.24
N ILE A 101 -18.23 -6.82 -54.09
CA ILE A 101 -17.26 -5.76 -53.81
C ILE A 101 -15.89 -6.31 -53.33
N THR A 102 -15.63 -7.61 -53.53
CA THR A 102 -14.33 -8.20 -53.15
C THR A 102 -13.45 -8.57 -54.37
N ASN A 103 -13.85 -8.24 -55.58
CA ASN A 103 -13.08 -8.60 -56.81
C ASN A 103 -12.43 -7.41 -57.52
N VAL A 104 -12.21 -6.27 -56.91
CA VAL A 104 -11.49 -5.12 -57.52
C VAL A 104 -10.17 -4.76 -56.78
N ILE A 105 -9.74 -5.52 -55.79
CA ILE A 105 -8.42 -5.34 -55.19
C ILE A 105 -7.67 -6.69 -55.15
N GLN A 106 -7.48 -7.29 -56.31
CA GLN A 106 -6.48 -8.34 -56.55
C GLN A 106 -5.88 -8.16 -57.97
N SER A 107 -5.31 -7.01 -58.23
CA SER A 107 -4.35 -6.81 -59.30
C SER A 107 -3.41 -5.66 -58.94
N SER A 108 -2.51 -5.91 -58.05
CA SER A 108 -1.27 -5.17 -57.98
C SER A 108 -0.17 -6.15 -57.55
N ALA A 109 0.72 -6.29 -58.48
CA ALA A 109 1.83 -7.22 -58.57
C ALA A 109 2.67 -7.39 -57.32
N SER A 110 3.12 -8.61 -57.15
CA SER A 110 4.14 -9.11 -56.26
C SER A 110 5.45 -8.32 -56.33
N LEU A 111 5.90 -7.82 -55.20
CA LEU A 111 7.22 -7.23 -54.96
C LEU A 111 8.27 -8.34 -54.78
N SER A 112 8.31 -9.33 -55.69
CA SER A 112 9.33 -10.38 -55.68
C SER A 112 10.38 -10.25 -56.79
N ASP A 113 10.24 -9.27 -57.70
CA ASP A 113 11.12 -9.20 -58.88
C ASP A 113 12.16 -8.08 -58.84
N LEU A 114 12.40 -7.48 -57.68
CA LEU A 114 13.43 -6.43 -57.51
C LEU A 114 14.63 -6.82 -56.64
N LYS A 115 14.79 -8.12 -56.37
CA LYS A 115 15.96 -8.63 -55.57
C LYS A 115 16.91 -9.52 -56.41
N THR A 116 16.73 -9.62 -57.73
CA THR A 116 17.58 -10.49 -58.58
C THR A 116 18.44 -9.74 -59.59
N MET A 117 18.43 -8.40 -59.57
CA MET A 117 19.22 -7.60 -60.52
C MET A 117 20.39 -6.78 -59.92
N GLU A 118 20.71 -6.98 -58.66
CA GLU A 118 21.88 -6.31 -58.04
C GLU A 118 23.02 -7.28 -57.65
N LYS A 119 23.04 -8.50 -58.19
CA LYS A 119 24.10 -9.48 -57.90
C LYS A 119 24.98 -9.92 -59.05
N GLU A 120 24.81 -9.29 -60.23
CA GLU A 120 25.59 -9.69 -61.41
C GLU A 120 26.49 -8.60 -62.01
N PHE A 121 26.87 -7.55 -61.27
CA PHE A 121 27.75 -6.50 -61.88
C PHE A 121 28.99 -6.11 -61.07
N VAL A 122 29.52 -6.94 -60.16
CA VAL A 122 30.79 -6.67 -59.45
C VAL A 122 31.67 -7.90 -59.39
N GLU A 123 31.65 -8.76 -60.41
CA GLU A 123 32.66 -9.87 -60.45
C GLU A 123 33.35 -10.02 -61.80
N GLU A 124 33.67 -8.92 -62.47
CA GLU A 124 34.52 -9.01 -63.67
C GLU A 124 35.30 -7.71 -63.88
N SER A 125 36.35 -7.48 -63.05
CA SER A 125 37.54 -6.69 -63.42
C SER A 125 38.36 -6.40 -62.15
N VAL A 126 39.20 -7.28 -61.73
CA VAL A 126 40.56 -7.04 -61.20
C VAL A 126 41.27 -8.40 -61.01
N GLU A 127 41.58 -9.05 -62.07
CA GLU A 127 42.71 -10.02 -62.14
C GLU A 127 43.57 -9.61 -63.29
N LYS A 128 44.57 -8.82 -63.01
CA LYS A 128 45.91 -8.87 -63.65
C LYS A 128 46.70 -7.64 -63.27
N SER A 129 47.84 -7.94 -62.72
CA SER A 129 49.04 -7.13 -62.47
C SER A 129 49.20 -6.61 -61.06
N VAL A 130 50.01 -7.24 -60.28
CA VAL A 130 51.42 -6.91 -60.01
C VAL A 130 51.92 -7.94 -58.99
N LYS A 131 52.80 -8.80 -59.47
CA LYS A 131 53.67 -9.58 -58.58
C LYS A 131 54.87 -8.74 -58.24
N GLU A 132 55.31 -8.96 -57.03
CA GLU A 132 56.68 -8.73 -56.51
C GLU A 132 56.99 -7.36 -55.92
N SER A 133 57.20 -7.51 -54.66
CA SER A 133 58.13 -6.85 -53.74
C SER A 133 57.42 -6.04 -52.62
N VAL A 134 57.51 -6.57 -51.49
CA VAL A 134 57.73 -6.03 -50.13
C VAL A 134 56.93 -6.88 -49.14
N ILE A 135 57.59 -7.87 -48.62
CA ILE A 135 57.24 -8.66 -47.45
C ILE A 135 57.89 -7.94 -46.27
N GLU A 136 57.14 -7.48 -45.31
CA GLU A 136 57.37 -7.41 -43.87
C GLU A 136 56.70 -6.28 -43.05
N PRO A 137 56.01 -5.30 -43.52
CA PRO A 137 55.16 -4.54 -42.60
C PRO A 137 53.63 -4.76 -42.76
N VAL A 138 53.16 -5.74 -43.52
CA VAL A 138 51.77 -5.91 -43.88
C VAL A 138 51.00 -6.79 -42.86
N GLU A 139 51.68 -7.67 -42.12
CA GLU A 139 51.04 -8.55 -41.16
C GLU A 139 50.51 -7.82 -39.88
N GLU A 140 51.19 -6.78 -39.44
CA GLU A 140 50.81 -6.00 -38.26
C GLU A 140 49.63 -5.06 -38.59
N SER A 141 49.65 -4.45 -39.76
CA SER A 141 48.58 -3.62 -40.27
C SER A 141 47.32 -4.45 -40.63
N VAL A 142 47.47 -5.68 -41.08
CA VAL A 142 46.34 -6.59 -41.33
C VAL A 142 45.67 -7.05 -40.03
N LYS A 143 46.47 -7.27 -38.95
CA LYS A 143 45.93 -7.58 -37.63
C LYS A 143 45.17 -6.41 -37.08
N GLU A 144 45.67 -5.18 -37.13
CA GLU A 144 44.94 -3.98 -36.74
C GLU A 144 43.64 -3.78 -37.53
N ILE A 145 43.66 -4.02 -38.84
CA ILE A 145 42.47 -3.91 -39.69
C ILE A 145 41.44 -5.00 -39.33
N VAL A 146 41.90 -6.20 -39.00
CA VAL A 146 41.01 -7.30 -38.58
C VAL A 146 40.41 -6.96 -37.21
N ASP A 147 41.21 -6.43 -36.26
CA ASP A 147 40.71 -6.02 -34.93
C ASP A 147 39.78 -4.83 -35.02
N LEU A 148 40.08 -3.84 -35.85
CA LEU A 148 39.19 -2.73 -36.14
C LEU A 148 37.86 -3.15 -36.83
N LYS A 149 37.93 -4.16 -37.74
CA LYS A 149 36.73 -4.75 -38.33
C LYS A 149 35.88 -5.47 -37.32
N GLN A 150 36.47 -6.22 -36.38
CA GLN A 150 35.75 -6.88 -35.28
C GLN A 150 35.15 -5.86 -34.33
N GLN A 151 35.86 -4.78 -33.99
CA GLN A 151 35.34 -3.69 -33.19
C GLN A 151 34.21 -2.94 -33.92
N LEU A 152 34.31 -2.73 -35.22
CA LEU A 152 33.25 -2.13 -36.03
C LEU A 152 31.99 -3.00 -36.06
N GLU A 153 32.15 -4.31 -36.27
CA GLU A 153 31.05 -5.28 -36.28
C GLU A 153 30.37 -5.36 -34.91
N LEU A 154 31.12 -5.21 -33.80
CA LEU A 154 30.57 -5.14 -32.45
C LEU A 154 29.79 -3.85 -32.24
N LYS A 155 30.34 -2.72 -32.72
CA LYS A 155 29.66 -1.41 -32.68
C LYS A 155 28.42 -1.34 -33.55
N GLU A 156 28.44 -1.99 -34.72
CA GLU A 156 27.26 -2.11 -35.59
C GLU A 156 26.16 -2.95 -34.94
N LYS A 157 26.51 -4.03 -34.23
CA LYS A 157 25.56 -4.82 -33.42
C LYS A 157 24.98 -4.01 -32.26
N GLU A 158 25.81 -3.24 -31.54
CA GLU A 158 25.34 -2.30 -30.50
C GLU A 158 24.40 -1.23 -31.08
N LEU A 159 24.75 -0.66 -32.21
CA LEU A 159 23.96 0.34 -32.92
C LEU A 159 22.61 -0.24 -33.38
N ALA A 160 22.61 -1.45 -33.94
CA ALA A 160 21.39 -2.14 -34.35
C ALA A 160 20.47 -2.44 -33.15
N ALA A 161 21.05 -2.82 -32.00
CA ALA A 161 20.31 -3.03 -30.76
C ALA A 161 19.72 -1.72 -30.21
N LEU A 162 20.48 -0.61 -30.29
CA LEU A 162 20.00 0.73 -29.93
C LEU A 162 18.90 1.24 -30.89
N GLN A 163 19.08 1.00 -32.18
CA GLN A 163 18.09 1.34 -33.20
C GLN A 163 16.78 0.56 -33.00
N THR A 164 16.86 -0.74 -32.65
CA THR A 164 15.70 -1.56 -32.34
C THR A 164 14.97 -1.05 -31.10
N LYS A 165 15.73 -0.65 -30.06
CA LYS A 165 15.16 0.00 -28.86
C LYS A 165 14.53 1.34 -29.19
N HIS A 166 15.16 2.16 -30.03
CA HIS A 166 14.64 3.46 -30.47
C HIS A 166 13.34 3.27 -31.26
N ILE A 167 13.29 2.31 -32.19
CA ILE A 167 12.08 1.99 -32.97
C ILE A 167 10.94 1.51 -32.05
N SER A 168 11.24 0.72 -31.03
CA SER A 168 10.24 0.27 -30.06
C SER A 168 9.70 1.43 -29.23
N MET A 169 10.56 2.34 -28.79
CA MET A 169 10.19 3.57 -28.09
C MET A 169 9.37 4.53 -28.97
N GLN A 170 9.76 4.71 -30.24
CA GLN A 170 8.98 5.47 -31.20
C GLN A 170 7.58 4.88 -31.40
N LYS A 171 7.47 3.56 -31.54
CA LYS A 171 6.17 2.88 -31.66
C LYS A 171 5.29 3.09 -30.41
N ILE A 172 5.88 3.16 -29.22
CA ILE A 172 5.16 3.47 -27.99
C ILE A 172 4.75 4.95 -27.97
N ALA A 173 5.65 5.86 -28.31
CA ALA A 173 5.37 7.28 -28.41
C ALA A 173 4.25 7.57 -29.43
N ASP A 174 4.30 6.95 -30.61
CA ASP A 174 3.27 7.07 -31.64
C ASP A 174 1.89 6.52 -31.17
N ARG A 175 1.89 5.43 -30.40
CA ARG A 175 0.66 4.93 -29.79
C ARG A 175 0.09 5.91 -28.77
N VAL A 176 0.94 6.45 -27.90
CA VAL A 176 0.54 7.46 -26.89
C VAL A 176 0.08 8.75 -27.60
N PHE A 177 0.76 9.18 -28.65
CA PHE A 177 0.40 10.35 -29.44
C PHE A 177 -0.93 10.16 -30.21
N LYS A 178 -1.14 8.99 -30.81
CA LYS A 178 -2.42 8.63 -31.45
C LYS A 178 -3.56 8.59 -30.43
N ILE A 179 -3.31 8.07 -29.23
CA ILE A 179 -4.28 8.04 -28.15
C ILE A 179 -4.57 9.46 -27.64
N TYR A 180 -3.55 10.29 -27.45
CA TYR A 180 -3.72 11.70 -27.07
C TYR A 180 -4.54 12.48 -28.09
N HIS A 181 -4.24 12.37 -29.39
CA HIS A 181 -5.01 13.02 -30.44
C HIS A 181 -6.45 12.51 -30.53
N ASN A 182 -6.66 11.22 -30.30
CA ASN A 182 -8.01 10.65 -30.26
C ASN A 182 -8.83 11.20 -29.08
N ILE A 183 -8.19 11.33 -27.90
CA ILE A 183 -8.79 11.94 -26.71
C ILE A 183 -9.08 13.42 -26.95
N LYS A 184 -8.15 14.16 -27.57
CA LYS A 184 -8.33 15.57 -27.91
C LYS A 184 -9.49 15.77 -28.90
N ARG A 185 -9.55 14.96 -29.96
CA ARG A 185 -10.63 14.98 -30.97
C ARG A 185 -11.99 14.61 -30.35
N GLN A 186 -12.01 13.65 -29.43
CA GLN A 186 -13.22 13.28 -28.71
C GLN A 186 -13.68 14.40 -27.76
N ASN A 187 -12.76 15.07 -27.08
CA ASN A 187 -13.06 16.23 -26.22
C ASN A 187 -13.65 17.42 -27.02
N GLU A 188 -13.14 17.68 -28.21
CA GLU A 188 -13.68 18.75 -29.09
C GLU A 188 -15.07 18.39 -29.63
N THR A 189 -15.28 17.13 -29.99
CA THR A 189 -16.61 16.66 -30.42
C THR A 189 -17.63 16.74 -29.28
N MET A 190 -17.19 16.54 -28.04
CA MET A 190 -18.04 16.66 -26.87
C MET A 190 -18.33 18.11 -26.48
N LYS A 191 -17.34 19.01 -26.58
CA LYS A 191 -17.57 20.45 -26.42
C LYS A 191 -18.64 20.97 -27.38
N THR A 192 -18.66 20.48 -28.60
CA THR A 192 -19.68 20.81 -29.62
C THR A 192 -21.04 20.18 -29.32
N LYS A 193 -21.05 18.95 -28.82
CA LYS A 193 -22.30 18.27 -28.39
C LYS A 193 -22.85 18.85 -27.09
N LEU A 194 -21.99 19.18 -26.11
CA LEU A 194 -22.37 19.89 -24.88
C LEU A 194 -22.98 21.25 -25.18
N LYS A 195 -22.41 22.04 -26.13
CA LYS A 195 -23.02 23.29 -26.60
C LYS A 195 -24.43 23.07 -27.19
N ARG A 196 -24.66 21.97 -27.91
CA ARG A 196 -25.97 21.64 -28.48
C ARG A 196 -26.98 21.14 -27.42
N LEU A 197 -26.48 20.39 -26.39
CA LEU A 197 -27.30 19.89 -25.28
C LEU A 197 -27.58 20.97 -24.21
N GLN A 198 -26.76 22.04 -24.15
CA GLN A 198 -26.99 23.16 -23.26
C GLN A 198 -28.27 23.94 -23.58
N CYS A 199 -28.82 23.80 -24.81
CA CYS A 199 -30.05 24.46 -25.20
C CYS A 199 -31.35 23.71 -24.88
N SER A 200 -31.32 22.41 -24.52
CA SER A 200 -32.62 21.69 -24.43
C SER A 200 -32.78 20.67 -23.30
N TYR A 201 -31.77 20.24 -22.56
CA TYR A 201 -32.02 19.24 -21.50
C TYR A 201 -31.05 19.26 -20.31
N CYS A 202 -31.57 19.49 -19.13
CA CYS A 202 -31.28 18.90 -17.85
C CYS A 202 -30.24 19.58 -16.94
N ARG A 203 -30.76 20.23 -15.89
CA ARG A 203 -29.98 20.62 -14.67
C ARG A 203 -29.32 19.42 -13.94
N SER A 204 -29.79 18.20 -14.13
CA SER A 204 -29.25 16.98 -13.52
C SER A 204 -27.96 16.48 -14.16
N SER A 205 -27.75 16.69 -15.48
CA SER A 205 -26.51 16.29 -16.14
C SER A 205 -25.30 17.14 -15.73
N LYS A 206 -25.50 18.39 -15.32
CA LYS A 206 -24.43 19.27 -14.81
C LYS A 206 -23.80 18.77 -13.50
N LEU A 207 -24.47 17.93 -12.72
CA LEU A 207 -24.00 17.39 -11.45
C LEU A 207 -23.00 16.23 -11.62
N PHE A 208 -23.09 15.47 -12.69
CA PHE A 208 -22.26 14.26 -12.91
C PHE A 208 -21.10 14.49 -13.91
N ALA A 209 -21.25 15.42 -14.84
CA ALA A 209 -20.25 15.72 -15.87
C ALA A 209 -18.83 16.04 -15.33
N PRO A 210 -18.67 16.74 -14.18
CA PRO A 210 -17.34 16.99 -13.64
C PRO A 210 -16.71 15.79 -12.92
N LYS A 211 -17.43 14.69 -12.71
CA LYS A 211 -16.97 13.53 -11.93
C LYS A 211 -16.72 12.26 -12.76
N LEU A 212 -17.15 12.21 -14.00
CA LEU A 212 -17.01 11.06 -14.89
C LEU A 212 -16.27 11.46 -16.18
N HIS A 213 -15.48 10.55 -16.70
CA HIS A 213 -14.83 10.70 -17.99
C HIS A 213 -15.88 10.62 -19.13
N GLU A 214 -15.52 11.13 -20.29
CA GLU A 214 -16.44 11.18 -21.45
C GLU A 214 -17.00 9.81 -21.86
N ASP A 215 -16.14 8.80 -21.91
CA ASP A 215 -16.51 7.42 -22.22
C ASP A 215 -17.42 6.80 -21.15
N GLN A 216 -17.22 7.15 -19.89
CA GLN A 216 -18.08 6.77 -18.78
C GLN A 216 -19.47 7.40 -18.88
N LEU A 217 -19.55 8.68 -19.25
CA LEU A 217 -20.82 9.36 -19.51
C LEU A 217 -21.56 8.72 -20.68
N LYS A 218 -20.82 8.40 -21.78
CA LYS A 218 -21.41 7.66 -22.91
C LYS A 218 -21.92 6.28 -22.51
N ALA A 219 -21.19 5.59 -21.60
CA ALA A 219 -21.59 4.29 -21.09
C ALA A 219 -22.85 4.38 -20.23
N LEU A 220 -22.91 5.38 -19.36
CA LEU A 220 -24.08 5.67 -18.53
C LEU A 220 -25.33 5.96 -19.37
N CYS A 221 -25.20 6.84 -20.37
CA CYS A 221 -26.32 7.20 -21.25
C CYS A 221 -26.86 6.02 -22.08
N SER A 222 -26.02 5.08 -22.49
CA SER A 222 -26.45 3.92 -23.29
C SER A 222 -26.70 2.67 -22.46
N ASN A 223 -26.48 2.72 -21.16
CA ASN A 223 -26.63 1.60 -20.21
C ASN A 223 -25.98 0.30 -20.69
N THR A 224 -24.83 0.40 -21.38
CA THR A 224 -24.07 -0.76 -21.87
C THR A 224 -22.59 -0.45 -22.02
N THR A 225 -21.77 -1.46 -21.75
CA THR A 225 -20.32 -1.42 -21.96
C THR A 225 -19.90 -2.06 -23.30
N ARG A 226 -20.82 -2.70 -24.05
CA ARG A 226 -20.49 -3.41 -25.28
C ARG A 226 -20.04 -2.45 -26.41
N GLY A 227 -18.97 -2.82 -27.10
CA GLY A 227 -18.46 -2.09 -28.29
C GLY A 227 -17.87 -0.72 -27.98
N ARG A 228 -17.59 -0.40 -26.71
CA ARG A 228 -17.00 0.88 -26.33
C ARG A 228 -15.49 0.86 -26.37
N LYS A 229 -14.93 1.93 -26.91
CA LYS A 229 -13.51 2.25 -26.75
C LYS A 229 -13.36 3.06 -25.47
N TRP A 230 -12.61 2.53 -24.52
CA TRP A 230 -12.35 3.16 -23.24
C TRP A 230 -11.09 4.00 -23.28
N SER A 231 -11.12 5.16 -22.60
CA SER A 231 -9.94 6.00 -22.39
C SER A 231 -8.94 5.31 -21.48
N ILE A 232 -7.68 5.72 -21.53
CA ILE A 232 -6.65 5.22 -20.63
C ILE A 232 -7.04 5.50 -19.17
N GLN A 233 -7.63 6.67 -18.88
CA GLN A 233 -8.10 7.02 -17.56
C GLN A 233 -9.15 6.04 -17.05
N SER A 234 -10.17 5.73 -17.85
CA SER A 234 -11.21 4.77 -17.47
C SER A 234 -10.68 3.34 -17.30
N ILE A 235 -9.71 2.94 -18.12
CA ILE A 235 -9.01 1.65 -17.95
C ILE A 235 -8.21 1.64 -16.66
N THR A 236 -7.45 2.71 -16.40
CA THR A 236 -6.67 2.88 -15.17
C THR A 236 -7.52 2.84 -13.92
N ASP A 237 -8.59 3.64 -13.88
CA ASP A 237 -9.52 3.63 -12.75
C ASP A 237 -10.17 2.25 -12.57
N GLY A 238 -10.53 1.59 -13.67
CA GLY A 238 -11.04 0.23 -13.65
C GLY A 238 -10.06 -0.80 -13.07
N LEU A 239 -8.77 -0.71 -13.41
CA LEU A 239 -7.71 -1.55 -12.83
C LEU A 239 -7.55 -1.31 -11.33
N ILE A 240 -7.58 -0.04 -10.88
CA ILE A 240 -7.51 0.34 -9.46
C ILE A 240 -8.71 -0.22 -8.69
N TYR A 241 -9.93 -0.04 -9.20
CA TYR A 241 -11.13 -0.56 -8.54
C TYR A 241 -11.19 -2.09 -8.53
N LYS A 242 -10.78 -2.75 -9.62
CA LYS A 242 -10.65 -4.21 -9.65
C LYS A 242 -9.65 -4.71 -8.61
N MET A 243 -8.55 -3.99 -8.40
CA MET A 243 -7.58 -4.31 -7.35
C MET A 243 -8.21 -4.17 -5.95
N LYS A 244 -8.94 -3.06 -5.67
CA LYS A 244 -9.55 -2.80 -4.37
C LYS A 244 -10.69 -3.77 -4.03
N TRP A 245 -11.59 -4.04 -4.96
CA TRP A 245 -12.83 -4.80 -4.72
C TRP A 245 -12.75 -6.29 -5.09
N GLY A 246 -11.69 -6.70 -5.74
CA GLY A 246 -11.57 -8.05 -6.31
C GLY A 246 -12.27 -8.19 -7.65
N THR A 247 -11.98 -9.30 -8.34
CA THR A 247 -12.57 -9.56 -9.66
C THR A 247 -14.07 -9.71 -9.58
N GLN A 248 -14.59 -10.40 -8.56
CA GLN A 248 -16.02 -10.61 -8.39
C GLN A 248 -16.73 -9.30 -8.04
N GLY A 249 -16.29 -8.57 -7.00
CA GLY A 249 -16.90 -7.29 -6.60
C GLY A 249 -16.88 -6.25 -7.71
N TYR A 250 -15.77 -6.18 -8.47
CA TYR A 250 -15.69 -5.31 -9.64
C TYR A 250 -16.65 -5.74 -10.76
N SER A 251 -16.74 -7.04 -11.04
CA SER A 251 -17.68 -7.58 -12.05
C SER A 251 -19.13 -7.27 -11.69
N ASP A 252 -19.51 -7.45 -10.43
CA ASP A 252 -20.87 -7.19 -9.97
C ASP A 252 -21.19 -5.69 -9.99
N PHE A 253 -20.21 -4.84 -9.65
CA PHE A 253 -20.34 -3.40 -9.80
C PHE A 253 -20.56 -2.98 -11.26
N VAL A 254 -19.74 -3.47 -12.20
CA VAL A 254 -19.87 -3.15 -13.63
C VAL A 254 -21.17 -3.67 -14.24
N LYS A 255 -21.67 -4.82 -13.79
CA LYS A 255 -23.00 -5.32 -14.19
C LYS A 255 -24.12 -4.38 -13.76
N LYS A 256 -24.04 -3.84 -12.56
CA LYS A 256 -25.03 -2.93 -12.00
C LYS A 256 -24.88 -1.51 -12.55
N TYR A 257 -23.65 -1.06 -12.71
CA TYR A 257 -23.31 0.29 -13.18
C TYR A 257 -22.33 0.20 -14.35
N PRO A 258 -22.81 0.19 -15.59
CA PRO A 258 -21.96 -0.02 -16.79
C PRO A 258 -21.16 1.24 -17.16
N ILE A 259 -20.46 1.83 -16.19
CA ILE A 259 -19.63 3.03 -16.34
C ILE A 259 -18.14 2.76 -16.36
N PHE A 260 -17.74 1.49 -16.29
CA PHE A 260 -16.34 1.04 -16.34
C PHE A 260 -16.13 -0.09 -17.32
N PRO A 261 -14.88 -0.29 -17.80
CA PRO A 261 -14.52 -1.41 -18.67
C PRO A 261 -14.88 -2.77 -18.06
N SER A 262 -15.20 -3.75 -18.90
CA SER A 262 -15.38 -5.13 -18.43
C SER A 262 -14.06 -5.71 -17.89
N VAL A 263 -14.13 -6.75 -17.05
CA VAL A 263 -12.94 -7.47 -16.58
C VAL A 263 -12.07 -7.93 -17.75
N ARG A 264 -12.69 -8.43 -18.83
CA ARG A 264 -12.01 -8.87 -20.04
C ARG A 264 -11.28 -7.71 -20.72
N THR A 265 -11.94 -6.56 -20.89
CA THR A 265 -11.34 -5.36 -21.48
C THR A 265 -10.12 -4.88 -20.68
N LEU A 266 -10.19 -4.95 -19.34
CA LEU A 266 -9.04 -4.63 -18.50
C LEU A 266 -7.90 -5.64 -18.64
N GLN A 267 -8.20 -6.92 -18.84
CA GLN A 267 -7.19 -7.96 -19.09
C GLN A 267 -6.51 -7.76 -20.44
N GLU A 268 -7.30 -7.53 -21.51
CA GLU A 268 -6.81 -7.25 -22.86
C GLU A 268 -5.90 -6.01 -22.89
N ALA A 269 -6.27 -4.95 -22.17
CA ALA A 269 -5.48 -3.72 -22.12
C ALA A 269 -4.06 -3.90 -21.56
N VAL A 270 -3.82 -4.92 -20.72
CA VAL A 270 -2.52 -5.20 -20.09
C VAL A 270 -1.91 -6.54 -20.50
N GLU A 271 -2.46 -7.19 -21.55
CA GLU A 271 -2.04 -8.53 -21.97
C GLU A 271 -0.59 -8.56 -22.48
N HIS A 272 -0.17 -7.48 -23.15
CA HIS A 272 1.19 -7.34 -23.70
C HIS A 272 2.28 -7.34 -22.63
N MET A 273 1.98 -6.93 -21.40
CA MET A 273 2.92 -6.94 -20.28
C MET A 273 2.95 -8.33 -19.65
N LYS A 274 4.01 -9.09 -19.87
CA LYS A 274 4.08 -10.49 -19.41
C LYS A 274 4.40 -10.65 -17.93
N PHE A 275 5.22 -9.75 -17.35
CA PHE A 275 5.68 -9.82 -15.97
C PHE A 275 6.32 -11.19 -15.65
N GLU A 276 7.20 -11.65 -16.52
CA GLU A 276 7.94 -12.90 -16.27
C GLU A 276 8.91 -12.73 -15.10
N SER A 277 9.25 -13.84 -14.42
CA SER A 277 10.19 -13.82 -13.30
C SER A 277 11.59 -13.44 -13.81
N GLY A 278 12.24 -12.55 -13.10
CA GLY A 278 13.49 -11.92 -13.47
C GLY A 278 13.42 -10.40 -13.32
N ILE A 279 14.21 -9.68 -14.06
CA ILE A 279 14.16 -8.22 -14.16
C ILE A 279 13.00 -7.85 -15.09
N LEU A 280 12.13 -6.95 -14.63
CA LEU A 280 10.91 -6.53 -15.33
C LEU A 280 11.23 -5.37 -16.27
N GLU A 281 11.62 -5.69 -17.50
CA GLU A 281 12.01 -4.69 -18.52
C GLU A 281 10.87 -3.69 -18.77
N GLU A 282 9.63 -4.21 -18.86
CA GLU A 282 8.45 -3.38 -19.10
C GLU A 282 8.23 -2.30 -18.02
N VAL A 283 8.70 -2.57 -16.80
CA VAL A 283 8.60 -1.60 -15.69
C VAL A 283 9.66 -0.52 -15.87
N PHE A 284 10.89 -0.89 -16.26
CA PHE A 284 11.96 0.07 -16.57
C PHE A 284 11.58 0.99 -17.73
N ASP A 285 11.00 0.48 -18.80
CA ASP A 285 10.53 1.27 -19.95
C ASP A 285 9.50 2.33 -19.51
N VAL A 286 8.57 1.97 -18.66
CA VAL A 286 7.56 2.92 -18.15
C VAL A 286 8.19 3.94 -17.19
N ILE A 287 9.13 3.55 -16.33
CA ILE A 287 9.85 4.48 -15.46
C ILE A 287 10.64 5.48 -16.32
N GLN A 288 11.31 5.03 -17.37
CA GLN A 288 12.07 5.87 -18.29
C GLN A 288 11.21 6.99 -18.91
N CYS A 289 9.95 6.67 -19.27
CA CYS A 289 8.99 7.67 -19.74
C CYS A 289 8.61 8.73 -18.68
N GLN A 290 8.81 8.45 -17.40
CA GLN A 290 8.50 9.36 -16.30
C GLN A 290 9.68 10.26 -15.91
N ILE A 291 10.91 9.84 -16.18
CA ILE A 291 12.13 10.58 -15.81
C ILE A 291 12.12 12.05 -16.27
N PRO A 292 11.71 12.39 -17.53
CA PRO A 292 11.66 13.79 -17.97
C PRO A 292 10.72 14.69 -17.17
N HIS A 293 9.80 14.09 -16.40
CA HIS A 293 8.85 14.79 -15.54
C HIS A 293 9.28 14.87 -14.08
N MET A 294 10.41 14.24 -13.72
CA MET A 294 11.00 14.28 -12.39
C MET A 294 11.99 15.44 -12.26
N THR A 295 12.05 16.03 -11.08
CA THR A 295 13.10 16.98 -10.72
C THR A 295 14.43 16.27 -10.44
N LEU A 296 15.55 17.00 -10.45
CA LEU A 296 16.88 16.49 -10.12
C LEU A 296 16.95 15.82 -8.73
N HIS A 297 16.07 16.21 -7.80
CA HIS A 297 16.01 15.60 -6.49
C HIS A 297 15.13 14.33 -6.47
N GLU A 298 14.12 14.24 -7.33
CA GLU A 298 13.17 13.13 -7.37
C GLU A 298 13.72 11.87 -8.03
N ILE A 299 14.79 11.97 -8.82
CA ILE A 299 15.45 10.83 -9.46
C ILE A 299 16.29 9.98 -8.48
N HIS A 300 16.58 10.50 -7.28
CA HIS A 300 17.34 9.77 -6.28
C HIS A 300 16.50 8.68 -5.61
N CYS A 301 17.04 7.46 -5.59
CA CYS A 301 16.33 6.29 -5.09
C CYS A 301 17.23 5.31 -4.34
N VAL A 302 16.61 4.35 -3.71
CA VAL A 302 17.24 3.19 -3.09
C VAL A 302 16.72 1.90 -3.73
N VAL A 303 17.57 0.89 -3.77
CA VAL A 303 17.18 -0.49 -4.06
C VAL A 303 16.78 -1.13 -2.74
N VAL A 304 15.61 -1.71 -2.69
CA VAL A 304 15.09 -2.43 -1.52
C VAL A 304 14.75 -3.85 -1.93
N LEU A 305 15.18 -4.84 -1.15
CA LEU A 305 14.88 -6.24 -1.42
C LEU A 305 14.35 -6.94 -0.17
N ASP A 306 13.36 -7.81 -0.37
CA ASP A 306 12.76 -8.61 0.70
C ASP A 306 12.04 -9.83 0.13
N GLU A 307 11.81 -10.85 0.95
CA GLU A 307 11.15 -12.10 0.57
C GLU A 307 9.76 -12.25 1.17
N MET A 308 8.84 -12.71 0.34
CA MET A 308 7.49 -13.08 0.77
C MET A 308 7.26 -14.58 0.63
N ALA A 309 6.69 -15.21 1.66
CA ALA A 309 6.28 -16.61 1.59
C ALA A 309 5.15 -16.79 0.56
N ILE A 310 5.27 -17.83 -0.28
CA ILE A 310 4.25 -18.28 -1.23
C ILE A 310 3.93 -19.75 -1.00
N LYS A 311 2.75 -20.19 -1.44
CA LYS A 311 2.34 -21.57 -1.36
C LYS A 311 3.00 -22.38 -2.47
N PRO A 312 3.71 -23.49 -2.16
CA PRO A 312 4.30 -24.34 -3.17
C PRO A 312 3.23 -24.98 -4.06
N GLY A 313 3.49 -25.05 -5.36
CA GLY A 313 2.60 -25.70 -6.32
C GLY A 313 2.75 -25.12 -7.72
N GLU A 314 2.59 -25.96 -8.71
CA GLU A 314 2.63 -25.61 -10.11
C GLU A 314 1.25 -25.19 -10.61
N MET A 315 1.21 -24.16 -11.45
CA MET A 315 0.00 -23.64 -12.07
C MET A 315 0.27 -23.24 -13.53
N TYR A 316 -0.68 -23.49 -14.41
CA TYR A 316 -0.59 -23.05 -15.80
C TYR A 316 -0.94 -21.57 -15.92
N ASP A 317 -0.01 -20.79 -16.48
CA ASP A 317 -0.22 -19.38 -16.80
C ASP A 317 -0.64 -19.23 -18.25
N SER A 318 -1.92 -18.94 -18.46
CA SER A 318 -2.49 -18.75 -19.82
C SER A 318 -1.89 -17.55 -20.57
N SER A 319 -1.35 -16.56 -19.86
CA SER A 319 -0.77 -15.35 -20.48
C SER A 319 0.59 -15.61 -21.13
N THR A 320 1.41 -16.47 -20.52
CA THR A 320 2.73 -16.86 -21.04
C THR A 320 2.74 -18.25 -21.66
N LYS A 321 1.63 -19.01 -21.53
CA LYS A 321 1.50 -20.41 -21.97
C LYS A 321 2.54 -21.35 -21.33
N ARG A 322 2.94 -21.06 -20.08
CA ARG A 322 3.97 -21.80 -19.33
C ARG A 322 3.43 -22.25 -17.98
N ILE A 323 4.04 -23.29 -17.41
CA ILE A 323 3.82 -23.71 -16.02
C ILE A 323 4.69 -22.83 -15.12
N ILE A 324 4.07 -22.27 -14.08
CA ILE A 324 4.73 -21.42 -13.07
C ILE A 324 4.63 -22.10 -11.71
N GLY A 325 5.69 -22.00 -10.90
CA GLY A 325 5.71 -22.55 -9.53
C GLY A 325 7.06 -23.12 -9.15
N LEU A 326 7.92 -23.39 -10.14
CA LEU A 326 9.31 -23.77 -9.92
C LEU A 326 10.19 -22.56 -9.57
N CYS A 327 11.33 -22.82 -8.94
CA CYS A 327 12.33 -21.80 -8.65
C CYS A 327 12.87 -21.18 -9.92
N THR A 328 13.08 -19.86 -9.89
CA THR A 328 13.63 -19.07 -11.01
C THR A 328 14.92 -18.34 -10.60
N PHE A 329 15.24 -18.32 -9.28
CA PHE A 329 16.51 -17.77 -8.81
C PHE A 329 17.65 -18.74 -9.18
N PRO A 330 18.79 -18.24 -9.69
CA PRO A 330 19.91 -19.09 -10.10
C PRO A 330 20.34 -20.05 -8.98
N GLY A 331 20.54 -21.33 -9.32
CA GLY A 331 20.96 -22.37 -8.38
C GLY A 331 19.95 -22.81 -7.32
N HIS A 332 18.72 -22.30 -7.36
CA HIS A 332 17.63 -22.79 -6.53
C HIS A 332 16.79 -23.81 -7.30
N ILE A 333 16.41 -24.90 -6.65
CA ILE A 333 15.68 -26.02 -7.28
C ILE A 333 14.35 -26.32 -6.61
N GLY A 334 13.48 -27.00 -7.35
CA GLY A 334 12.20 -27.51 -6.90
C GLY A 334 11.10 -26.45 -6.84
N LEU A 335 10.03 -26.79 -6.15
CA LEU A 335 8.87 -25.90 -5.98
C LEU A 335 9.24 -24.69 -5.15
N ALA A 336 8.90 -23.51 -5.62
CA ALA A 336 9.16 -22.25 -4.93
C ALA A 336 8.33 -22.15 -3.64
N LYS A 337 8.97 -21.68 -2.56
CA LYS A 337 8.34 -21.42 -1.25
C LYS A 337 8.32 -19.95 -0.89
N LYS A 338 9.13 -19.14 -1.57
CA LYS A 338 9.21 -17.70 -1.37
C LYS A 338 9.33 -17.00 -2.72
N ALA A 339 8.96 -15.73 -2.73
CA ALA A 339 9.21 -14.80 -3.83
C ALA A 339 10.09 -13.67 -3.30
N LEU A 340 11.31 -13.57 -3.82
CA LEU A 340 12.22 -12.44 -3.63
C LEU A 340 11.75 -11.31 -4.53
N VAL A 341 11.53 -10.13 -3.98
CA VAL A 341 11.16 -8.91 -4.72
C VAL A 341 12.25 -7.87 -4.56
N ILE A 342 12.64 -7.27 -5.66
CA ILE A 342 13.56 -6.13 -5.69
C ILE A 342 12.76 -4.92 -6.19
N ALA A 343 12.80 -3.83 -5.44
CA ALA A 343 12.08 -2.60 -5.76
C ALA A 343 13.01 -1.39 -5.74
N LEU A 344 12.68 -0.39 -6.55
CA LEU A 344 13.23 0.95 -6.47
C LEU A 344 12.26 1.84 -5.69
N ALA A 345 12.77 2.64 -4.77
CA ALA A 345 11.97 3.57 -3.96
C ALA A 345 12.61 4.96 -3.89
N GLY A 346 11.82 6.00 -4.17
CA GLY A 346 12.29 7.38 -4.14
C GLY A 346 12.61 7.88 -2.72
N ILE A 347 13.67 8.65 -2.59
CA ILE A 347 14.15 9.20 -1.30
C ILE A 347 13.41 10.50 -0.97
N THR A 348 13.27 11.41 -1.92
CA THR A 348 12.64 12.72 -1.72
C THR A 348 11.12 12.66 -1.91
N THR A 349 10.67 11.87 -2.87
CA THR A 349 9.26 11.65 -3.20
C THR A 349 8.83 10.22 -2.99
N ARG A 350 7.51 9.99 -2.84
CA ARG A 350 6.98 8.70 -2.43
C ARG A 350 6.62 7.81 -3.62
N TRP A 351 7.49 7.67 -4.61
CA TRP A 351 7.31 6.68 -5.64
C TRP A 351 8.03 5.37 -5.29
N LYS A 352 7.51 4.25 -5.74
CA LYS A 352 8.11 2.93 -5.59
C LYS A 352 7.64 2.00 -6.69
N TYR A 353 8.54 1.17 -7.21
CA TYR A 353 8.25 0.20 -8.27
C TYR A 353 8.97 -1.11 -8.00
N ALA A 354 8.24 -2.23 -8.05
CA ALA A 354 8.87 -3.54 -8.10
C ALA A 354 9.48 -3.73 -9.50
N VAL A 355 10.80 -3.83 -9.58
CA VAL A 355 11.57 -3.90 -10.84
C VAL A 355 12.13 -5.28 -11.13
N ALA A 356 12.12 -6.18 -10.16
CA ALA A 356 12.46 -7.57 -10.38
C ALA A 356 11.80 -8.47 -9.33
N TYR A 357 11.52 -9.72 -9.70
CA TYR A 357 11.19 -10.75 -8.72
C TYR A 357 11.70 -12.11 -9.17
N TYR A 358 12.04 -12.94 -8.19
CA TYR A 358 12.51 -14.30 -8.38
C TYR A 358 11.77 -15.24 -7.44
N LEU A 359 11.47 -16.44 -7.93
CA LEU A 359 10.91 -17.51 -7.12
C LEU A 359 12.04 -18.34 -6.50
N THR A 360 12.04 -18.49 -5.16
CA THR A 360 13.13 -19.05 -4.38
C THR A 360 12.71 -20.24 -3.53
N ASN A 361 13.68 -21.13 -3.24
CA ASN A 361 13.58 -22.22 -2.27
C ASN A 361 14.99 -22.53 -1.71
N LYS A 362 15.37 -23.75 -1.59
CA LYS A 362 16.71 -24.20 -1.17
C LYS A 362 17.67 -24.22 -2.35
N VAL A 363 18.93 -23.90 -2.09
CA VAL A 363 20.03 -24.04 -3.05
C VAL A 363 20.29 -25.53 -3.28
N ASP A 364 20.63 -25.88 -4.52
CA ASP A 364 21.06 -27.22 -4.87
C ASP A 364 22.29 -27.65 -4.07
N SER A 365 22.35 -28.92 -3.70
CA SER A 365 23.48 -29.48 -2.97
C SER A 365 24.80 -29.43 -3.77
N GLU A 366 24.73 -29.65 -5.08
CA GLU A 366 25.88 -29.56 -5.98
C GLU A 366 26.42 -28.13 -6.11
N ALA A 367 25.51 -27.13 -6.24
CA ALA A 367 25.86 -25.70 -6.26
C ALA A 367 26.52 -25.23 -4.95
N LYS A 368 26.18 -25.84 -3.81
CA LYS A 368 26.84 -25.56 -2.53
C LYS A 368 28.22 -26.12 -2.42
N GLN A 369 28.48 -27.28 -3.03
CA GLN A 369 29.81 -27.90 -3.01
C GLN A 369 30.84 -27.16 -3.89
N THR A 370 30.39 -26.60 -5.02
CA THR A 370 31.26 -25.88 -5.95
C THR A 370 31.54 -24.44 -5.51
N ASN A 371 30.66 -23.79 -4.77
CA ASN A 371 30.84 -22.43 -4.28
C ASN A 371 30.06 -22.18 -2.99
N CYS A 372 30.74 -22.06 -1.87
CA CYS A 372 30.14 -21.87 -0.55
C CYS A 372 29.30 -20.55 -0.43
N ASN A 373 29.49 -19.59 -1.33
CA ASN A 373 28.76 -18.32 -1.36
C ASN A 373 27.97 -18.08 -2.66
N PHE A 374 27.53 -19.14 -3.32
CA PHE A 374 26.83 -19.09 -4.61
C PHE A 374 25.64 -18.13 -4.62
N THR A 375 24.75 -18.24 -3.63
CA THR A 375 23.56 -17.37 -3.49
C THR A 375 23.96 -15.90 -3.36
N GLY A 376 24.99 -15.60 -2.59
CA GLY A 376 25.48 -14.23 -2.39
C GLY A 376 26.01 -13.62 -3.68
N ASN A 377 26.77 -14.37 -4.46
CA ASN A 377 27.32 -13.92 -5.74
C ASN A 377 26.20 -13.70 -6.78
N ALA A 378 25.28 -14.65 -6.91
CA ALA A 378 24.13 -14.51 -7.81
C ALA A 378 23.27 -13.30 -7.46
N LEU A 379 23.02 -13.05 -6.17
CA LEU A 379 22.26 -11.90 -5.71
C LEU A 379 23.00 -10.57 -5.96
N LYS A 380 24.31 -10.54 -5.75
CA LYS A 380 25.18 -9.40 -6.09
C LYS A 380 25.07 -9.04 -7.57
N ASP A 381 25.15 -10.05 -8.45
CA ASP A 381 25.08 -9.85 -9.90
C ASP A 381 23.71 -9.32 -10.34
N ILE A 382 22.63 -9.87 -9.77
CA ILE A 382 21.26 -9.40 -10.04
C ILE A 382 21.10 -7.95 -9.61
N ILE A 383 21.52 -7.61 -8.38
CA ILE A 383 21.40 -6.24 -7.85
C ILE A 383 22.23 -5.28 -8.69
N SER A 384 23.46 -5.66 -9.06
CA SER A 384 24.31 -4.84 -9.93
C SER A 384 23.65 -4.57 -11.29
N LYS A 385 23.05 -5.57 -11.91
CA LYS A 385 22.27 -5.40 -13.16
C LYS A 385 21.08 -4.45 -12.98
N VAL A 386 20.33 -4.56 -11.89
CA VAL A 386 19.21 -3.68 -11.58
C VAL A 386 19.70 -2.23 -11.40
N ILE A 387 20.81 -2.02 -10.69
CA ILE A 387 21.40 -0.69 -10.48
C ILE A 387 21.86 -0.08 -11.80
N VAL A 388 22.60 -0.83 -12.60
CA VAL A 388 23.07 -0.35 -13.92
C VAL A 388 21.89 0.04 -14.81
N LYS A 389 20.83 -0.77 -14.83
CA LYS A 389 19.61 -0.43 -15.59
C LYS A 389 18.93 0.83 -15.05
N ALA A 390 18.82 0.98 -13.73
CA ALA A 390 18.24 2.16 -13.11
C ALA A 390 19.02 3.44 -13.46
N GLU A 391 20.34 3.39 -13.40
CA GLU A 391 21.21 4.52 -13.77
C GLU A 391 21.14 4.84 -15.27
N ASN A 392 21.09 3.82 -16.13
CA ASN A 392 20.99 4.00 -17.59
C ASN A 392 19.71 4.73 -18.02
N ILE A 393 18.61 4.54 -17.30
CA ILE A 393 17.37 5.29 -17.56
C ILE A 393 17.35 6.69 -16.91
N GLY A 394 18.37 7.06 -16.13
CA GLY A 394 18.52 8.39 -15.52
C GLY A 394 18.17 8.48 -14.04
N LEU A 395 17.88 7.37 -13.36
CA LEU A 395 17.75 7.36 -11.89
C LEU A 395 19.13 7.38 -11.23
N LYS A 396 19.17 7.81 -9.97
CA LYS A 396 20.38 7.85 -9.13
C LYS A 396 20.22 6.95 -7.92
N VAL A 397 20.87 5.79 -7.93
CA VAL A 397 20.79 4.83 -6.83
C VAL A 397 21.83 5.18 -5.76
N ALA A 398 21.38 5.41 -4.52
CA ALA A 398 22.25 5.81 -3.41
C ALA A 398 22.57 4.66 -2.43
N ALA A 399 21.66 3.71 -2.26
CA ALA A 399 21.84 2.62 -1.31
C ALA A 399 21.06 1.36 -1.70
N VAL A 400 21.51 0.22 -1.15
CA VAL A 400 20.80 -1.08 -1.16
C VAL A 400 20.40 -1.40 0.27
N ILE A 401 19.13 -1.72 0.48
CA ILE A 401 18.55 -2.01 1.80
C ILE A 401 18.01 -3.44 1.80
N SER A 402 18.46 -4.26 2.77
CA SER A 402 18.01 -5.64 2.96
C SER A 402 17.82 -5.96 4.43
N ASP A 403 17.11 -7.04 4.75
CA ASP A 403 17.13 -7.59 6.10
C ASP A 403 18.45 -8.33 6.40
N MET A 404 18.57 -8.86 7.61
CA MET A 404 19.74 -9.67 8.02
C MET A 404 19.47 -11.19 7.89
N GLY A 405 18.67 -11.60 6.90
CA GLY A 405 18.44 -13.01 6.57
C GLY A 405 19.70 -13.70 6.04
N SER A 406 19.72 -15.03 6.06
CA SER A 406 20.88 -15.83 5.65
C SER A 406 21.39 -15.49 4.25
N ASP A 407 20.48 -15.29 3.31
CA ASP A 407 20.80 -15.03 1.91
C ASP A 407 21.36 -13.61 1.72
N ASN A 408 20.83 -12.63 2.47
CA ASN A 408 21.35 -11.27 2.50
C ASN A 408 22.71 -11.19 3.20
N LEU A 409 22.94 -11.97 4.26
CA LEU A 409 24.29 -12.11 4.84
C LEU A 409 25.28 -12.76 3.86
N SER A 410 24.82 -13.62 2.97
CA SER A 410 25.65 -14.17 1.89
C SER A 410 25.99 -13.10 0.84
N LEU A 411 25.03 -12.23 0.49
CA LEU A 411 25.29 -11.03 -0.32
C LEU A 411 26.34 -10.12 0.32
N TRP A 412 26.25 -9.86 1.63
CA TRP A 412 27.22 -9.01 2.32
C TRP A 412 28.62 -9.59 2.27
N ARG A 413 28.76 -10.91 2.46
CA ARG A 413 30.03 -11.61 2.30
C ARG A 413 30.59 -11.51 0.86
N ALA A 414 29.71 -11.67 -0.16
CA ALA A 414 30.09 -11.51 -1.56
C ALA A 414 30.51 -10.06 -1.90
N CYS A 415 30.04 -9.09 -1.16
CA CYS A 415 30.40 -7.67 -1.28
C CYS A 415 31.56 -7.26 -0.36
N ASN A 416 32.07 -8.17 0.45
CA ASN A 416 33.09 -7.90 1.48
C ASN A 416 32.66 -6.82 2.49
N ILE A 417 31.42 -6.89 2.93
CA ILE A 417 30.74 -5.95 3.83
C ILE A 417 30.53 -6.60 5.20
N GLY A 418 30.56 -5.79 6.24
CA GLY A 418 30.37 -6.19 7.63
C GLY A 418 31.39 -5.57 8.57
N TYR A 419 31.60 -6.22 9.72
CA TYR A 419 32.58 -5.83 10.72
C TYR A 419 33.78 -6.78 10.65
N GLN A 420 34.95 -6.25 10.31
CA GLN A 420 36.18 -7.00 10.17
C GLN A 420 37.36 -6.14 10.65
N ASN A 421 38.26 -6.71 11.42
CA ASN A 421 39.45 -6.02 11.91
C ASN A 421 39.17 -4.65 12.54
N ASP A 422 38.17 -4.60 13.41
CA ASP A 422 37.70 -3.39 14.11
C ASP A 422 37.14 -2.27 13.20
N GLU A 423 37.01 -2.54 11.89
CA GLU A 423 36.40 -1.62 10.91
C GLU A 423 35.03 -2.08 10.46
N VAL A 424 34.17 -1.11 10.22
CA VAL A 424 32.85 -1.33 9.60
C VAL A 424 32.95 -1.02 8.13
N ARG A 425 32.73 -2.03 7.29
CA ARG A 425 32.64 -1.86 5.83
C ARG A 425 31.17 -1.94 5.43
N CYS A 426 30.63 -0.84 4.93
CA CYS A 426 29.22 -0.74 4.52
C CYS A 426 29.05 -0.12 3.12
N THR A 427 30.14 0.12 2.39
CA THR A 427 30.13 0.68 1.04
C THR A 427 30.91 -0.18 0.08
N ILE A 428 30.47 -0.21 -1.18
CA ILE A 428 31.17 -0.80 -2.32
C ILE A 428 31.32 0.26 -3.44
N PRO A 429 32.25 0.06 -4.41
CA PRO A 429 32.23 0.85 -5.63
C PRO A 429 30.87 0.77 -6.31
N HIS A 430 30.37 1.90 -6.78
CA HIS A 430 29.06 1.93 -7.42
C HIS A 430 29.09 1.22 -8.78
N PRO A 431 28.21 0.22 -9.08
CA PRO A 431 28.31 -0.60 -10.29
C PRO A 431 28.24 0.17 -11.61
N ALA A 432 27.60 1.34 -11.64
CA ALA A 432 27.49 2.17 -12.85
C ALA A 432 28.33 3.46 -12.79
N ARG A 433 28.76 3.87 -11.60
CA ARG A 433 29.53 5.09 -11.35
C ARG A 433 30.76 4.75 -10.51
N LEU A 434 31.77 4.17 -11.12
CA LEU A 434 32.92 3.53 -10.43
C LEU A 434 33.68 4.43 -9.45
N GLN A 435 33.58 5.75 -9.61
CA GLN A 435 34.20 6.73 -8.68
C GLN A 435 33.37 6.96 -7.43
N ASP A 436 32.07 6.65 -7.48
CA ASP A 436 31.14 6.84 -6.37
C ASP A 436 31.08 5.60 -5.49
N LYS A 437 30.60 5.80 -4.26
CA LYS A 437 30.35 4.72 -3.31
C LYS A 437 28.86 4.41 -3.22
N LEU A 438 28.50 3.15 -3.21
CA LEU A 438 27.17 2.65 -2.98
C LEU A 438 27.07 2.10 -1.55
N CYS A 439 26.13 2.60 -0.76
CA CYS A 439 25.86 2.07 0.57
C CYS A 439 25.09 0.75 0.51
N ILE A 440 25.46 -0.22 1.34
CA ILE A 440 24.65 -1.42 1.61
C ILE A 440 24.40 -1.48 3.11
N MET A 441 23.12 -1.43 3.50
CA MET A 441 22.75 -1.36 4.91
C MET A 441 21.59 -2.30 5.25
N PRO A 442 21.57 -2.82 6.50
CA PRO A 442 20.42 -3.55 6.99
C PRO A 442 19.23 -2.63 7.22
N ASP A 443 18.01 -3.19 7.10
CA ASP A 443 16.79 -2.47 7.46
C ASP A 443 16.77 -2.15 8.96
N PRO A 444 16.64 -0.86 9.34
CA PRO A 444 16.57 -0.46 10.75
C PRO A 444 15.40 -1.08 11.51
N VAL A 445 14.28 -1.36 10.83
CA VAL A 445 13.09 -1.95 11.47
C VAL A 445 13.33 -3.41 11.85
N HIS A 446 13.96 -4.19 10.96
CA HIS A 446 14.37 -5.57 11.25
C HIS A 446 15.47 -5.62 12.31
N LEU A 447 16.40 -4.70 12.27
CA LEU A 447 17.44 -4.58 13.28
C LEU A 447 16.87 -4.29 14.68
N PHE A 448 15.84 -3.43 14.78
CA PHE A 448 15.13 -3.17 16.03
C PHE A 448 14.45 -4.43 16.61
N LYS A 449 13.84 -5.25 15.76
CA LYS A 449 13.31 -6.58 16.16
C LYS A 449 14.44 -7.48 16.69
N ASN A 450 15.60 -7.47 16.04
CA ASN A 450 16.79 -8.25 16.44
C ASN A 450 17.37 -7.78 17.76
N ILE A 451 17.41 -6.45 18.05
CA ILE A 451 17.84 -5.90 19.34
C ILE A 451 16.94 -6.43 20.47
N ARG A 452 15.61 -6.39 20.27
CA ARG A 452 14.68 -6.93 21.26
C ARG A 452 14.89 -8.44 21.50
N SER A 453 15.08 -9.21 20.42
CA SER A 453 15.35 -10.66 20.51
C SER A 453 16.69 -10.96 21.16
N MET A 454 17.68 -10.11 20.97
CA MET A 454 18.97 -10.17 21.66
C MET A 454 18.79 -9.95 23.18
N LEU A 455 18.06 -8.90 23.61
CA LEU A 455 17.75 -8.64 25.02
C LEU A 455 17.10 -9.86 25.68
N GLU A 456 16.10 -10.45 25.02
CA GLU A 456 15.41 -11.63 25.54
C GLU A 456 16.33 -12.84 25.73
N ARG A 457 17.20 -13.12 24.74
CA ARG A 457 18.06 -14.31 24.74
C ARG A 457 19.26 -14.17 25.64
N GLN A 458 19.88 -12.99 25.68
CA GLN A 458 21.15 -12.77 26.38
C GLN A 458 20.95 -12.34 27.83
N LYS A 459 19.79 -11.74 28.16
CA LYS A 459 19.37 -11.28 29.48
C LYS A 459 20.25 -10.18 30.10
N VAL A 460 21.53 -10.10 29.74
CA VAL A 460 22.54 -9.21 30.36
C VAL A 460 23.38 -8.56 29.27
N ILE A 461 23.64 -7.24 29.41
CA ILE A 461 24.55 -6.47 28.54
C ILE A 461 25.41 -5.61 29.46
N TYR A 462 26.73 -5.61 29.22
CA TYR A 462 27.70 -4.77 29.92
C TYR A 462 27.99 -3.53 29.08
N LEU A 463 27.71 -2.37 29.61
CA LEU A 463 28.04 -1.09 28.98
C LEU A 463 29.56 -0.79 29.20
N PRO A 464 30.19 -0.05 28.25
CA PRO A 464 31.57 0.37 28.44
C PRO A 464 31.72 1.32 29.66
N GLU A 465 32.71 1.07 30.49
CA GLU A 465 32.96 1.85 31.71
C GLU A 465 33.20 3.35 31.44
N SER A 466 33.80 3.65 30.25
CA SER A 466 34.11 5.02 29.83
C SER A 466 32.88 5.96 29.78
N ILE A 467 31.67 5.44 29.61
CA ILE A 467 30.44 6.26 29.57
C ILE A 467 29.69 6.35 30.89
N LEU A 468 29.96 5.48 31.84
CA LEU A 468 29.19 5.39 33.09
C LEU A 468 29.26 6.68 33.89
N HIS A 469 30.48 7.20 34.12
CA HIS A 469 30.71 8.41 34.87
C HIS A 469 30.05 9.64 34.24
N SER A 470 30.20 9.79 32.91
CA SER A 470 29.60 10.91 32.16
C SER A 470 28.05 10.88 32.15
N LEU A 471 27.46 9.71 32.32
CA LEU A 471 26.00 9.50 32.39
C LEU A 471 25.45 9.47 33.84
N GLY A 472 26.30 9.54 34.84
CA GLY A 472 25.90 9.42 36.25
C GLY A 472 25.36 8.02 36.60
N LEU A 473 25.81 6.98 35.92
CA LEU A 473 25.38 5.59 36.13
C LEU A 473 26.34 4.90 37.11
N SER A 474 25.81 4.38 38.19
CA SER A 474 26.58 3.67 39.19
C SER A 474 26.78 2.17 38.91
N TYR A 475 26.11 1.63 37.87
CA TYR A 475 26.09 0.21 37.59
C TYR A 475 26.23 -0.05 36.07
N PRO A 476 27.18 -0.91 35.67
CA PRO A 476 27.48 -1.07 34.22
C PRO A 476 26.54 -2.03 33.48
N ILE A 477 25.67 -2.74 34.17
CA ILE A 477 24.95 -3.88 33.61
C ILE A 477 23.49 -3.52 33.30
N VAL A 478 23.08 -3.73 32.07
CA VAL A 478 21.69 -3.74 31.64
C VAL A 478 21.11 -5.13 31.89
N GLU A 479 20.04 -5.25 32.65
CA GLU A 479 19.46 -6.54 32.97
C GLU A 479 17.96 -6.57 32.64
N VAL A 480 17.55 -7.61 31.93
CA VAL A 480 16.14 -7.83 31.55
C VAL A 480 15.25 -8.11 32.76
N LYS A 481 15.84 -8.60 33.87
CA LYS A 481 15.09 -8.83 35.12
C LYS A 481 14.33 -7.59 35.61
N TYR A 482 14.90 -6.38 35.43
CA TYR A 482 14.24 -5.13 35.84
C TYR A 482 12.99 -4.82 34.98
N LEU A 483 12.94 -5.26 33.72
CA LEU A 483 11.71 -5.20 32.94
C LEU A 483 10.66 -6.18 33.45
N GLU A 484 11.08 -7.38 33.87
CA GLU A 484 10.19 -8.38 34.44
C GLU A 484 9.66 -7.95 35.82
N GLU A 485 10.50 -7.30 36.64
CA GLU A 485 10.10 -6.72 37.93
C GLU A 485 9.11 -5.56 37.74
N LEU A 486 9.38 -4.63 36.84
CA LEU A 486 8.46 -3.54 36.50
C LEU A 486 7.10 -4.09 36.05
N MET A 487 7.10 -5.10 35.20
CA MET A 487 5.88 -5.73 34.73
C MET A 487 5.07 -6.34 35.86
N ARG A 488 5.72 -7.10 36.77
CA ARG A 488 5.08 -7.69 37.97
C ARG A 488 4.53 -6.62 38.92
N HIS A 489 5.28 -5.53 39.14
CA HIS A 489 4.83 -4.41 39.93
C HIS A 489 3.55 -3.79 39.34
N GLU A 490 3.55 -3.49 38.03
CA GLU A 490 2.43 -2.86 37.32
C GLU A 490 1.19 -3.77 37.15
N GLN A 491 1.32 -5.08 37.33
CA GLN A 491 0.16 -5.98 37.27
C GLN A 491 -0.87 -5.71 38.36
N LYS A 492 -0.46 -5.11 39.50
CA LYS A 492 -1.32 -4.77 40.62
C LYS A 492 -2.26 -3.59 40.31
N PHE A 493 -1.98 -2.78 39.32
CA PHE A 493 -2.67 -1.51 39.05
C PHE A 493 -3.58 -1.57 37.84
N GLU A 494 -4.62 -0.73 37.88
CA GLU A 494 -5.56 -0.57 36.77
C GLU A 494 -4.90 0.12 35.56
N PHE A 495 -4.13 1.17 35.82
CA PHE A 495 -3.34 1.87 34.81
C PHE A 495 -1.88 1.44 34.88
N LYS A 496 -1.30 1.23 33.72
CA LYS A 496 0.11 0.86 33.53
C LYS A 496 0.82 1.94 32.76
N ILE A 497 2.04 2.29 33.18
CA ILE A 497 2.92 3.17 32.42
C ILE A 497 3.45 2.43 31.20
N SER A 498 4.00 1.23 31.42
CA SER A 498 4.47 0.35 30.34
C SER A 498 3.33 -0.30 29.59
N LYS A 499 3.58 -0.68 28.33
CA LYS A 499 2.60 -1.32 27.47
C LYS A 499 2.88 -2.79 27.17
N PHE A 500 4.02 -3.27 27.63
CA PHE A 500 4.43 -4.64 27.34
C PHE A 500 3.78 -5.65 28.28
N THR A 501 3.70 -6.86 27.81
CA THR A 501 3.16 -8.00 28.52
C THR A 501 4.23 -9.10 28.56
N GLU A 502 4.02 -10.16 29.32
CA GLU A 502 4.91 -11.32 29.35
C GLU A 502 5.17 -11.88 27.94
N SER A 503 4.12 -12.01 27.13
CA SER A 503 4.24 -12.44 25.73
C SER A 503 5.04 -11.48 24.86
N SER A 504 5.22 -10.23 25.29
CA SER A 504 6.10 -9.26 24.62
C SER A 504 7.56 -9.43 24.98
N LEU A 505 7.85 -9.97 26.18
CA LEU A 505 9.21 -10.24 26.67
C LEU A 505 9.71 -11.63 26.25
N GLN A 506 8.81 -12.62 26.05
CA GLN A 506 9.14 -13.99 25.72
C GLN A 506 8.70 -14.32 24.29
N THR A 507 9.67 -14.64 23.41
CA THR A 507 9.39 -15.00 22.01
C THR A 507 9.00 -16.46 21.81
N LYS A 508 9.27 -17.31 22.81
CA LYS A 508 9.18 -18.79 22.65
C LYS A 508 7.79 -19.32 22.28
N ASN A 509 6.73 -18.58 22.55
CA ASN A 509 5.36 -19.12 22.45
C ASN A 509 4.57 -18.66 21.22
N ASN A 510 5.07 -17.73 20.37
CA ASN A 510 4.27 -17.28 19.26
C ASN A 510 5.12 -16.69 18.10
N HIS A 511 5.36 -17.52 17.07
CA HIS A 511 6.11 -17.13 15.88
C HIS A 511 5.54 -15.87 15.20
N PHE A 512 4.22 -15.68 15.23
CA PHE A 512 3.58 -14.51 14.63
C PHE A 512 3.81 -13.22 15.43
N SER A 513 4.04 -13.28 16.73
CA SER A 513 4.32 -12.11 17.55
C SER A 513 5.71 -11.53 17.29
N THR A 514 6.66 -12.37 16.89
CA THR A 514 8.04 -11.95 16.56
C THR A 514 8.12 -11.15 15.25
N MET A 515 7.17 -11.35 14.33
CA MET A 515 7.12 -10.64 13.05
C MET A 515 6.58 -9.21 13.17
N LYS A 516 5.79 -8.91 14.22
CA LYS A 516 5.13 -7.61 14.38
C LYS A 516 6.07 -6.59 15.03
N VAL A 517 6.28 -5.42 14.41
CA VAL A 517 7.05 -4.30 14.97
C VAL A 517 6.42 -3.74 16.25
N SER A 518 5.10 -3.89 16.44
CA SER A 518 4.41 -3.46 17.65
C SER A 518 4.89 -4.17 18.92
N THR A 519 5.38 -5.41 18.83
CA THR A 519 5.91 -6.17 19.98
C THR A 519 7.21 -5.56 20.52
N PRO A 520 8.30 -5.39 19.75
CA PRO A 520 9.50 -4.70 20.26
C PRO A 520 9.21 -3.25 20.66
N ARG A 521 8.32 -2.54 19.95
CA ARG A 521 7.92 -1.16 20.26
C ARG A 521 7.15 -1.05 21.57
N SER A 522 6.51 -2.11 22.06
CA SER A 522 5.87 -2.11 23.38
C SER A 522 6.87 -2.21 24.51
N VAL A 523 7.99 -2.90 24.30
CA VAL A 523 9.07 -3.08 25.31
C VAL A 523 10.06 -1.92 25.27
N ILE A 524 10.57 -1.61 24.06
CA ILE A 524 11.57 -0.55 23.84
C ILE A 524 10.83 0.71 23.43
N CYS A 525 10.46 1.53 24.43
CA CYS A 525 9.78 2.81 24.21
C CYS A 525 9.92 3.71 25.43
N GLN A 526 9.69 5.01 25.22
CA GLN A 526 9.78 6.03 26.27
C GLN A 526 8.89 5.75 27.49
N LYS A 527 7.76 5.07 27.33
CA LYS A 527 6.90 4.68 28.44
C LYS A 527 7.58 3.68 29.37
N THR A 528 8.29 2.72 28.81
CA THR A 528 9.08 1.75 29.57
C THR A 528 10.22 2.45 30.33
N VAL A 529 10.89 3.40 29.69
CA VAL A 529 11.94 4.22 30.33
C VAL A 529 11.39 4.98 31.56
N VAL A 530 10.25 5.62 31.36
CA VAL A 530 9.58 6.36 32.45
C VAL A 530 9.19 5.41 33.60
N GLY A 531 8.58 4.25 33.25
CA GLY A 531 8.22 3.23 34.24
C GLY A 531 9.42 2.73 35.05
N LEU A 532 10.54 2.42 34.37
CA LEU A 532 11.77 2.00 35.01
C LEU A 532 12.34 3.08 35.93
N ASN A 533 12.35 4.34 35.49
CA ASN A 533 12.89 5.45 36.31
C ASN A 533 12.02 5.73 37.52
N ILE A 534 10.70 5.63 37.44
CA ILE A 534 9.81 5.78 38.61
C ILE A 534 9.98 4.57 39.53
N TYR A 535 10.04 3.36 38.97
CA TYR A 535 10.25 2.14 39.73
C TYR A 535 11.61 2.13 40.45
N ALA A 536 12.68 2.65 39.81
CA ALA A 536 13.98 2.81 40.41
C ALA A 536 13.93 3.72 41.66
N LYS A 537 13.15 4.80 41.63
CA LYS A 537 12.98 5.72 42.77
C LYS A 537 12.20 5.06 43.90
N ILE A 538 11.12 4.34 43.62
CA ILE A 538 10.29 3.70 44.65
C ILE A 538 10.99 2.51 45.29
N SER A 539 11.72 1.72 44.51
CA SER A 539 12.48 0.56 45.00
C SER A 539 13.86 0.93 45.57
N GLU A 540 14.23 2.21 45.55
CA GLU A 540 15.54 2.76 45.94
C GLU A 540 16.73 2.04 45.26
N ASN A 541 16.49 1.48 44.05
CA ASN A 541 17.45 0.68 43.32
C ASN A 541 18.04 1.44 42.14
N SER A 542 19.17 2.11 42.32
CA SER A 542 19.86 2.87 41.28
C SER A 542 20.34 2.04 40.06
N LYS A 543 20.48 0.70 40.22
CA LYS A 543 20.92 -0.19 39.14
C LYS A 543 19.94 -0.24 37.97
N ILE A 544 18.67 0.01 38.23
CA ILE A 544 17.60 0.06 37.21
C ILE A 544 17.84 1.17 36.18
N ALA A 545 18.48 2.27 36.61
CA ALA A 545 18.75 3.43 35.73
C ALA A 545 19.58 3.05 34.50
N THR A 546 20.50 2.09 34.59
CA THR A 546 21.30 1.61 33.47
C THR A 546 20.45 0.90 32.41
N THR A 547 19.46 0.10 32.85
CA THR A 547 18.53 -0.55 31.96
C THR A 547 17.60 0.50 31.28
N ALA A 548 17.11 1.48 32.07
CA ALA A 548 16.32 2.59 31.55
C ALA A 548 17.10 3.41 30.50
N PHE A 549 18.38 3.70 30.75
CA PHE A 549 19.26 4.38 29.80
C PHE A 549 19.38 3.62 28.50
N PHE A 550 19.69 2.32 28.54
CA PHE A 550 19.83 1.51 27.33
C PHE A 550 18.54 1.46 26.50
N ILE A 551 17.40 1.25 27.14
CA ILE A 551 16.09 1.29 26.45
C ILE A 551 15.85 2.66 25.83
N SER A 552 16.19 3.76 26.51
CA SER A 552 16.07 5.12 25.98
C SER A 552 16.98 5.36 24.78
N LEU A 553 18.22 4.88 24.83
CA LEU A 553 19.20 4.99 23.74
C LEU A 553 18.66 4.33 22.46
N VAL A 554 18.18 3.09 22.58
CA VAL A 554 17.65 2.32 21.44
C VAL A 554 16.32 2.90 20.93
N ASP A 555 15.42 3.36 21.83
CA ASP A 555 14.15 3.98 21.43
C ASP A 555 14.39 5.28 20.63
N ARG A 556 15.29 6.15 21.10
CA ARG A 556 15.65 7.40 20.41
C ARG A 556 16.32 7.13 19.07
N TRP A 557 17.28 6.20 19.02
CA TRP A 557 17.91 5.77 17.78
C TRP A 557 16.85 5.30 16.78
N PHE A 558 15.97 4.39 17.19
CA PHE A 558 14.93 3.86 16.31
C PHE A 558 13.94 4.94 15.83
N ALA A 559 13.49 5.82 16.74
CA ALA A 559 12.61 6.91 16.40
C ALA A 559 13.25 7.86 15.36
N PHE A 560 14.57 8.06 15.45
CA PHE A 560 15.30 8.94 14.56
C PHE A 560 15.54 8.31 13.18
N VAL A 561 16.05 7.07 13.12
CA VAL A 561 16.35 6.39 11.84
C VAL A 561 15.11 5.97 11.05
N THR A 562 13.94 5.86 11.70
CA THR A 562 12.66 5.57 11.05
C THR A 562 11.75 6.78 10.89
N ASN A 563 12.27 7.98 11.14
CA ASN A 563 11.49 9.21 11.12
C ASN A 563 10.98 9.56 9.70
N ARG A 564 9.70 9.93 9.63
CA ARG A 564 9.01 10.38 8.42
C ARG A 564 8.33 11.74 8.58
N SER A 565 8.46 12.36 9.74
CA SER A 565 7.90 13.68 10.04
C SER A 565 8.90 14.77 9.74
N LEU A 566 8.45 15.84 9.09
CA LEU A 566 9.28 17.02 8.84
C LEU A 566 9.83 17.65 10.14
N LYS A 567 9.11 17.48 11.26
CA LYS A 567 9.54 18.01 12.57
C LYS A 567 10.83 17.40 13.11
N LEU A 568 11.13 16.15 12.73
CA LEU A 568 12.32 15.41 13.12
C LEU A 568 13.23 15.12 11.92
N ALA A 569 13.03 15.82 10.80
CA ALA A 569 13.89 15.70 9.63
C ALA A 569 15.29 16.21 9.94
N LEU A 570 16.27 15.54 9.42
CA LEU A 570 17.66 15.99 9.50
C LEU A 570 17.84 17.20 8.56
N SER A 571 18.20 18.33 9.08
CA SER A 571 18.35 19.58 8.31
C SER A 571 19.40 20.50 8.94
N LYS A 572 20.24 21.09 8.09
CA LYS A 572 21.24 22.09 8.52
C LYS A 572 20.66 23.48 8.82
N LYS A 573 19.36 23.71 8.55
CA LYS A 573 18.72 25.00 8.90
C LYS A 573 18.73 25.30 10.40
N ASN A 574 18.79 24.25 11.23
CA ASN A 574 18.99 24.36 12.67
C ASN A 574 20.22 23.51 13.04
N GLU A 575 21.36 24.18 13.10
CA GLU A 575 22.68 23.55 13.29
C GLU A 575 22.78 22.80 14.63
N ASP A 576 22.23 23.37 15.70
CA ASP A 576 22.23 22.74 17.03
C ASP A 576 21.49 21.41 17.03
N ASN A 577 20.30 21.36 16.44
CA ASN A 577 19.52 20.14 16.36
C ASN A 577 20.17 19.11 15.43
N TYR A 578 20.79 19.59 14.34
CA TYR A 578 21.53 18.75 13.42
C TYR A 578 22.73 18.10 14.14
N ASN A 579 23.56 18.89 14.83
CA ASN A 579 24.73 18.38 15.56
C ASN A 579 24.33 17.39 16.67
N LYS A 580 23.31 17.71 17.47
CA LYS A 580 22.77 16.80 18.49
C LYS A 580 22.28 15.47 17.90
N ALA A 581 21.69 15.49 16.70
CA ALA A 581 21.24 14.29 16.04
C ALA A 581 22.42 13.44 15.52
N ILE A 582 23.45 14.07 14.95
CA ILE A 582 24.67 13.39 14.50
C ILE A 582 25.43 12.82 15.69
N ASP A 583 25.56 13.58 16.77
CA ASP A 583 26.25 13.14 18.00
C ASP A 583 25.51 11.96 18.63
N HIS A 584 24.18 11.98 18.63
CA HIS A 584 23.39 10.84 19.10
C HIS A 584 23.62 9.57 18.26
N LEU A 585 23.69 9.69 16.93
CA LEU A 585 24.01 8.55 16.08
C LEU A 585 25.42 7.99 16.37
N LYS A 586 26.42 8.86 16.45
CA LYS A 586 27.81 8.49 16.76
C LYS A 586 27.91 7.86 18.14
N PHE A 587 27.27 8.46 19.13
CA PHE A 587 27.25 7.94 20.49
C PHE A 587 26.57 6.56 20.58
N THR A 588 25.45 6.37 19.86
CA THR A 588 24.82 5.05 19.80
C THR A 588 25.73 4.01 19.17
N ALA A 589 26.40 4.34 18.07
CA ALA A 589 27.39 3.46 17.45
C ALA A 589 28.54 3.13 18.42
N TYR A 590 29.04 4.14 19.17
CA TYR A 590 30.08 3.93 20.18
C TYR A 590 29.65 2.92 21.25
N VAL A 591 28.45 3.09 21.82
CA VAL A 591 27.93 2.17 22.84
C VAL A 591 27.83 0.75 22.26
N PHE A 592 27.29 0.57 21.06
CA PHE A 592 27.10 -0.73 20.45
C PHE A 592 28.45 -1.39 20.02
N ARG A 593 29.45 -0.60 19.72
CA ARG A 593 30.81 -1.09 19.40
C ARG A 593 31.49 -1.70 20.62
N TYR A 594 31.38 -1.04 21.80
CA TYR A 594 32.15 -1.40 22.97
C TYR A 594 31.37 -2.17 24.03
N MET A 595 30.03 -2.27 23.93
CA MET A 595 29.24 -3.08 24.86
C MET A 595 29.51 -4.58 24.69
N LYS A 596 29.50 -5.33 25.79
CA LYS A 596 29.65 -6.79 25.78
C LYS A 596 28.28 -7.42 26.02
N ILE A 597 27.89 -8.37 25.15
CA ILE A 597 26.54 -8.96 25.16
C ILE A 597 26.59 -10.37 25.73
N GLY A 598 25.75 -10.62 26.77
CA GLY A 598 25.68 -11.90 27.45
C GLY A 598 26.90 -12.16 28.34
N THR A 599 26.87 -13.23 29.11
CA THR A 599 27.91 -13.59 30.08
C THR A 599 29.30 -13.84 29.45
N LYS A 600 29.31 -14.30 28.18
CA LYS A 600 30.55 -14.57 27.45
C LYS A 600 31.10 -13.34 26.70
N GLY A 601 30.34 -12.27 26.59
CA GLY A 601 30.77 -11.02 25.93
C GLY A 601 31.06 -11.11 24.43
N HIS A 602 30.61 -12.16 23.72
CA HIS A 602 30.90 -12.34 22.31
C HIS A 602 30.17 -11.32 21.43
N TRP A 603 30.84 -10.87 20.37
CA TRP A 603 30.27 -10.03 19.34
C TRP A 603 29.02 -10.66 18.70
N LYS A 604 27.97 -9.86 18.49
CA LYS A 604 26.71 -10.31 17.91
C LYS A 604 26.43 -9.59 16.59
N PRO A 605 25.76 -10.27 15.62
CA PRO A 605 25.42 -9.65 14.33
C PRO A 605 24.63 -8.35 14.45
N VAL A 606 23.86 -8.18 15.52
CA VAL A 606 23.10 -6.96 15.79
C VAL A 606 24.01 -5.73 16.00
N GLN A 607 25.21 -5.91 16.56
CA GLN A 607 26.20 -4.85 16.70
C GLN A 607 26.71 -4.43 15.32
N THR A 608 27.12 -5.40 14.48
CA THR A 608 27.50 -5.13 13.09
C THR A 608 26.42 -4.37 12.35
N GLY A 609 25.17 -4.85 12.43
CA GLY A 609 24.05 -4.23 11.73
C GLY A 609 23.80 -2.78 12.15
N LEU A 610 23.87 -2.47 13.46
CA LEU A 610 23.66 -1.10 13.95
C LEU A 610 24.80 -0.17 13.50
N LEU A 611 26.02 -0.63 13.58
CA LEU A 611 27.17 0.15 13.15
C LEU A 611 27.07 0.46 11.64
N MET A 612 26.73 -0.54 10.82
CA MET A 612 26.51 -0.33 9.38
C MET A 612 25.41 0.69 9.10
N VAL A 613 24.27 0.62 9.81
CA VAL A 613 23.19 1.61 9.65
C VAL A 613 23.69 3.01 9.94
N VAL A 614 24.40 3.19 11.06
CA VAL A 614 24.89 4.53 11.45
C VAL A 614 25.91 5.05 10.45
N GLU A 615 26.90 4.27 10.06
CA GLU A 615 27.92 4.68 9.08
C GLU A 615 27.30 5.01 7.72
N CYS A 616 26.39 4.18 7.21
CA CYS A 616 25.67 4.47 5.98
C CYS A 616 24.84 5.77 6.07
N LEU A 617 24.13 5.99 7.18
CA LEU A 617 23.33 7.20 7.36
C LEU A 617 24.19 8.45 7.50
N LEU A 618 25.34 8.36 8.15
CA LEU A 618 26.32 9.46 8.24
C LEU A 618 26.91 9.79 6.85
N PHE A 619 27.18 8.78 6.02
CA PHE A 619 27.61 8.97 4.64
C PHE A 619 26.50 9.59 3.79
N LEU A 620 25.30 9.00 3.80
CA LEU A 620 24.16 9.43 2.97
C LEU A 620 23.68 10.84 3.32
N GLN A 621 23.66 11.21 4.61
CA GLN A 621 23.27 12.55 5.00
C GLN A 621 24.26 13.58 4.48
N ASN A 622 25.58 13.27 4.50
CA ASN A 622 26.59 14.15 3.93
C ASN A 622 26.36 14.33 2.42
N TYR A 623 26.19 13.24 1.69
CA TYR A 623 25.90 13.24 0.26
C TYR A 623 24.65 14.06 -0.07
N PHE A 624 23.51 13.80 0.60
CA PHE A 624 22.26 14.45 0.26
C PHE A 624 22.16 15.91 0.69
N LEU A 625 22.68 16.26 1.86
CA LEU A 625 22.58 17.63 2.38
C LEU A 625 23.68 18.56 1.82
N ASN A 626 24.87 18.04 1.49
CA ASN A 626 26.01 18.85 1.04
C ASN A 626 26.22 18.79 -0.47
N GLU A 627 26.19 17.59 -1.08
CA GLU A 627 26.52 17.41 -2.50
C GLU A 627 25.27 17.58 -3.38
N VAL A 628 24.15 16.95 -2.99
CA VAL A 628 22.88 17.08 -3.72
C VAL A 628 22.13 18.36 -3.35
N GLY A 629 22.41 18.96 -2.19
CA GLY A 629 21.83 20.23 -1.75
C GLY A 629 20.39 20.15 -1.25
N LEU A 630 19.98 19.01 -0.68
CA LEU A 630 18.63 18.88 -0.09
C LEU A 630 18.51 19.75 1.16
N SER A 631 17.39 20.45 1.32
CA SER A 631 17.10 21.28 2.49
C SER A 631 16.86 20.45 3.77
N PHE A 632 16.46 19.21 3.62
CA PHE A 632 16.27 18.24 4.73
C PHE A 632 16.28 16.80 4.21
N LEU A 633 16.56 15.86 5.09
CA LEU A 633 16.53 14.42 4.81
C LEU A 633 15.67 13.68 5.84
N LEU A 634 14.77 12.82 5.35
CA LEU A 634 13.95 11.92 6.16
C LEU A 634 14.60 10.54 6.22
N LEU A 635 15.24 10.18 7.33
CA LEU A 635 15.96 8.91 7.44
C LEU A 635 15.06 7.67 7.31
N GLY A 636 13.79 7.78 7.67
CA GLY A 636 12.80 6.69 7.48
C GLY A 636 12.51 6.34 6.00
N ARG A 637 13.18 7.00 5.04
CA ARG A 637 13.15 6.59 3.63
C ARG A 637 14.09 5.43 3.32
N PHE A 638 15.05 5.19 4.20
CA PHE A 638 16.03 4.11 4.09
C PHE A 638 15.56 2.86 4.86
N THR A 639 14.32 2.41 4.60
CA THR A 639 13.72 1.23 5.24
C THR A 639 13.02 0.33 4.22
N GLN A 640 12.76 -0.92 4.59
CA GLN A 640 12.00 -1.89 3.77
C GLN A 640 10.47 -1.66 3.81
N ASP A 641 9.96 -0.65 4.52
CA ASP A 641 8.51 -0.42 4.65
C ASP A 641 7.76 -0.31 3.32
N CYS A 642 8.44 0.15 2.26
CA CYS A 642 7.84 0.22 0.93
C CYS A 642 7.50 -1.19 0.39
N LEU A 643 8.33 -2.22 0.67
CA LEU A 643 8.07 -3.61 0.32
C LEU A 643 7.10 -4.28 1.30
N GLU A 644 7.19 -4.01 2.61
CA GLU A 644 6.24 -4.52 3.59
C GLU A 644 4.80 -4.08 3.24
N ASN A 645 4.60 -2.83 2.83
CA ASN A 645 3.32 -2.32 2.34
C ASN A 645 2.88 -3.02 1.04
N LEU A 646 3.79 -3.28 0.10
CA LEU A 646 3.51 -4.04 -1.12
C LEU A 646 3.06 -5.46 -0.77
N PHE A 647 3.76 -6.13 0.13
CA PHE A 647 3.41 -7.48 0.59
C PHE A 647 2.07 -7.52 1.34
N SER A 648 1.74 -6.49 2.09
CA SER A 648 0.42 -6.36 2.72
C SER A 648 -0.70 -6.30 1.69
N LEU A 649 -0.53 -5.57 0.59
CA LEU A 649 -1.47 -5.51 -0.52
C LEU A 649 -1.58 -6.87 -1.24
N LEU A 650 -0.45 -7.55 -1.46
CA LEU A 650 -0.41 -8.88 -2.07
C LEU A 650 -1.15 -9.93 -1.22
N ARG A 651 -0.98 -9.85 0.11
CA ARG A 651 -1.60 -10.77 1.08
C ARG A 651 -3.06 -10.46 1.38
N PHE A 652 -3.55 -9.27 1.04
CA PHE A 652 -4.90 -8.81 1.39
C PHE A 652 -6.00 -9.81 0.99
N ARG A 653 -5.87 -10.42 -0.21
CA ARG A 653 -6.82 -11.42 -0.72
C ARG A 653 -6.46 -12.84 -0.35
N GLN A 654 -5.18 -13.14 -0.28
CA GLN A 654 -4.67 -14.48 -0.03
C GLN A 654 -3.39 -14.36 0.80
N PRO A 655 -3.44 -14.72 2.10
CA PRO A 655 -2.30 -14.57 3.02
C PRO A 655 -1.01 -15.23 2.51
N VAL A 656 -1.13 -16.39 1.86
CA VAL A 656 -0.03 -17.09 1.22
C VAL A 656 -0.47 -17.47 -0.21
N PRO A 657 -0.18 -16.62 -1.23
CA PRO A 657 -0.58 -16.86 -2.61
C PRO A 657 0.28 -17.94 -3.27
N TYR A 658 -0.26 -18.64 -4.28
CA TYR A 658 0.56 -19.41 -5.22
C TYR A 658 1.39 -18.48 -6.12
N ALA A 659 2.43 -19.00 -6.77
CA ALA A 659 3.31 -18.23 -7.66
C ALA A 659 2.56 -17.47 -8.76
N LEU A 660 1.55 -18.08 -9.39
CA LEU A 660 0.73 -17.43 -10.42
C LEU A 660 -0.10 -16.28 -9.84
N HIS A 661 -0.74 -16.48 -8.68
CA HIS A 661 -1.51 -15.43 -8.01
C HIS A 661 -0.62 -14.28 -7.56
N PHE A 662 0.59 -14.59 -7.06
CA PHE A 662 1.60 -13.60 -6.72
C PHE A 662 1.96 -12.74 -7.94
N LYS A 663 2.32 -13.38 -9.09
CA LYS A 663 2.63 -12.68 -10.34
C LYS A 663 1.48 -11.76 -10.79
N GLN A 664 0.25 -12.28 -10.82
CA GLN A 664 -0.93 -11.53 -11.25
C GLN A 664 -1.22 -10.34 -10.33
N ASN A 665 -1.13 -10.53 -9.02
CA ASN A 665 -1.34 -9.46 -8.05
C ASN A 665 -0.22 -8.41 -8.11
N LEU A 666 1.04 -8.83 -8.23
CA LEU A 666 2.18 -7.93 -8.40
C LEU A 666 2.01 -7.07 -9.64
N LYS A 667 1.68 -7.69 -10.79
CA LYS A 667 1.38 -6.97 -12.04
C LYS A 667 0.29 -5.91 -11.84
N MET A 668 -0.82 -6.28 -11.23
CA MET A 668 -1.95 -5.38 -11.01
C MET A 668 -1.59 -4.20 -10.09
N ILE A 669 -0.85 -4.46 -9.01
CA ILE A 669 -0.40 -3.43 -8.08
C ILE A 669 0.58 -2.48 -8.77
N THR A 670 1.57 -3.01 -9.48
CA THR A 670 2.58 -2.21 -10.18
C THR A 670 1.92 -1.31 -11.23
N LEU A 671 1.00 -1.83 -12.03
CA LEU A 671 0.25 -1.05 -13.01
C LEU A 671 -0.58 0.06 -12.35
N SER A 672 -1.21 -0.22 -11.20
CA SER A 672 -1.96 0.80 -10.47
C SER A 672 -1.06 1.89 -9.90
N GLN A 673 0.16 1.55 -9.47
CA GLN A 673 1.17 2.51 -8.98
C GLN A 673 1.67 3.42 -10.10
N LEU A 674 2.02 2.83 -11.24
CA LEU A 674 2.44 3.57 -12.43
C LEU A 674 1.37 4.56 -12.91
N SER A 675 0.10 4.18 -12.80
CA SER A 675 -1.04 5.01 -13.21
C SER A 675 -1.37 6.14 -12.22
N ASN A 676 -1.13 5.96 -10.92
CA ASN A 676 -1.44 6.96 -9.88
C ASN A 676 -0.41 8.11 -9.82
N ASN A 677 0.83 7.87 -10.26
CA ASN A 677 1.86 8.92 -10.27
C ASN A 677 1.58 10.07 -11.24
N THR A 678 0.64 9.91 -12.16
CA THR A 678 0.16 10.99 -13.04
C THR A 678 -0.75 11.99 -12.32
N LYS A 679 -1.25 11.68 -11.12
CA LYS A 679 -2.05 12.57 -10.27
C LYS A 679 -1.19 13.08 -9.11
N LYS A 680 -0.73 14.34 -9.19
CA LYS A 680 0.23 14.99 -8.27
C LYS A 680 -0.12 15.06 -6.78
N ASN A 681 -1.19 14.42 -6.26
CA ASN A 681 -1.69 14.66 -4.88
C ASN A 681 -2.20 13.44 -4.12
N THR A 682 -1.73 12.22 -4.38
CA THR A 682 -2.11 11.10 -3.51
C THR A 682 -0.94 10.71 -2.59
N SER A 683 -1.02 11.13 -1.33
CA SER A 683 -0.13 10.65 -0.29
C SER A 683 -0.40 9.15 -0.05
N TYR A 684 0.58 8.32 -0.32
CA TYR A 684 0.51 6.85 -0.23
C TYR A 684 0.33 6.32 1.21
N TYR A 685 0.27 7.21 2.20
CA TYR A 685 0.17 6.91 3.63
C TYR A 685 -1.09 7.46 4.30
N ASN A 686 -2.06 7.93 3.54
CA ASN A 686 -3.35 8.22 4.12
C ASN A 686 -4.20 6.94 4.08
N ASP A 687 -4.08 6.13 5.13
CA ASP A 687 -5.17 5.29 5.62
C ASP A 687 -6.38 6.13 6.11
N ASP A 688 -6.32 7.44 5.88
CA ASP A 688 -7.38 8.40 6.21
C ASP A 688 -8.56 8.40 5.22
N ASP A 689 -8.49 7.64 4.11
CA ASP A 689 -9.67 7.43 3.25
C ASP A 689 -10.76 6.60 3.93
N THR A 690 -10.41 5.80 4.93
CA THR A 690 -11.39 5.15 5.83
C THR A 690 -12.14 6.17 6.69
N LYS A 691 -11.53 7.29 7.07
CA LYS A 691 -12.18 8.36 7.82
C LYS A 691 -13.20 9.14 6.99
N LYS A 692 -13.01 9.28 5.69
CA LYS A 692 -14.00 9.92 4.80
C LYS A 692 -15.24 9.05 4.58
N ILE A 693 -15.06 7.74 4.50
CA ILE A 693 -16.19 6.80 4.40
C ILE A 693 -16.94 6.73 5.73
N GLU A 694 -16.25 6.75 6.87
CA GLU A 694 -16.88 6.84 8.19
C GLU A 694 -17.61 8.16 8.42
N HIS A 695 -17.12 9.28 7.89
CA HIS A 695 -17.78 10.58 8.03
C HIS A 695 -19.08 10.68 7.22
N ASN A 696 -19.12 10.15 6.01
CA ASN A 696 -20.34 10.11 5.20
C ASN A 696 -21.37 9.11 5.73
N PHE A 697 -20.92 7.98 6.30
CA PHE A 697 -21.79 7.01 6.96
C PHE A 697 -22.39 7.57 8.25
N LEU A 698 -21.61 8.35 9.01
CA LEU A 698 -22.11 9.05 10.23
C LEU A 698 -23.12 10.16 9.90
N GLU A 699 -22.99 10.88 8.80
CA GLU A 699 -23.99 11.86 8.35
C GLU A 699 -25.28 11.17 7.85
N PHE A 700 -25.14 10.04 7.18
CA PHE A 700 -26.29 9.23 6.75
C PHE A 700 -27.02 8.58 7.92
N SER A 701 -26.29 8.12 8.95
CA SER A 701 -26.90 7.56 10.16
C SER A 701 -27.56 8.60 11.06
N LYS A 702 -27.11 9.85 11.04
CA LYS A 702 -27.76 10.98 11.72
C LYS A 702 -29.11 11.36 11.08
N ALA A 703 -29.27 11.09 9.79
CA ALA A 703 -30.51 11.35 9.06
C ALA A 703 -31.62 10.33 9.35
N ILE A 704 -31.33 9.20 9.96
CA ILE A 704 -32.28 8.09 10.22
C ILE A 704 -32.94 8.17 11.61
N GLY A 705 -32.81 9.28 12.35
CA GLY A 705 -33.67 9.64 13.45
C GLY A 705 -33.86 8.59 14.55
N ILE A 706 -32.83 7.92 15.04
CA ILE A 706 -32.89 7.05 16.20
C ILE A 706 -32.28 7.79 17.39
N SER A 707 -33.04 8.63 18.08
CA SER A 707 -32.48 9.13 19.34
C SER A 707 -33.43 9.89 20.29
N ARG A 708 -34.60 9.47 20.55
CA ARG A 708 -35.39 10.10 21.68
C ARG A 708 -36.06 9.12 22.64
N GLN A 709 -35.97 7.81 22.39
CA GLN A 709 -36.67 6.83 23.23
C GLN A 709 -35.78 6.22 24.32
N HIS A 710 -34.46 6.36 24.21
CA HIS A 710 -33.47 5.68 25.08
C HIS A 710 -33.10 6.43 26.40
N GLU A 711 -33.40 7.72 26.52
CA GLU A 711 -33.09 8.48 27.77
C GLU A 711 -33.97 8.09 28.96
N LYS A 712 -35.22 7.72 28.69
CA LYS A 712 -36.17 7.30 29.74
C LYS A 712 -35.86 5.93 30.34
N ASP A 713 -35.27 5.03 29.54
CA ASP A 713 -34.99 3.66 29.96
C ASP A 713 -33.75 3.54 30.86
N LEU A 714 -32.81 4.48 30.77
CA LEU A 714 -31.58 4.49 31.59
C LEU A 714 -31.89 4.80 33.05
N ASN A 715 -32.71 5.78 33.34
CA ASN A 715 -33.10 6.12 34.69
C ASN A 715 -33.81 4.93 35.37
N ALA A 716 -34.75 4.30 34.66
CA ALA A 716 -35.44 3.09 35.13
C ALA A 716 -34.50 1.93 35.38
N PHE A 717 -33.47 1.75 34.56
CA PHE A 717 -32.48 0.71 34.75
C PHE A 717 -31.61 0.91 36.01
N PHE A 718 -31.16 2.16 36.24
CA PHE A 718 -30.37 2.48 37.46
C PHE A 718 -31.19 2.44 38.72
N GLU A 719 -32.45 2.85 38.67
CA GLU A 719 -33.43 2.71 39.76
C GLU A 719 -33.70 1.24 40.08
N THR A 720 -33.88 0.38 39.08
CA THR A 720 -34.09 -1.06 39.24
C THR A 720 -32.85 -1.77 39.80
N CYS A 721 -31.65 -1.32 39.44
CA CYS A 721 -30.40 -1.86 39.97
C CYS A 721 -29.99 -1.31 41.35
N ALA A 722 -30.78 -0.36 41.91
CA ALA A 722 -30.46 0.33 43.17
C ALA A 722 -29.04 0.97 43.23
N ILE A 723 -28.50 1.39 42.11
CA ILE A 723 -27.15 1.92 41.98
C ILE A 723 -27.21 3.44 42.12
N LYS A 724 -26.73 3.93 43.25
CA LYS A 724 -26.42 5.35 43.44
C LYS A 724 -25.01 5.61 42.92
N ILE A 725 -24.87 6.60 42.03
CA ILE A 725 -23.57 7.08 41.62
C ILE A 725 -22.96 7.83 42.80
N PRO A 726 -21.83 7.39 43.40
CA PRO A 726 -21.27 8.04 44.59
C PRO A 726 -20.70 9.42 44.22
N GLN A 727 -21.02 10.44 44.97
CA GLN A 727 -20.30 11.70 44.91
C GLN A 727 -18.94 11.50 45.59
N VAL A 728 -17.87 11.71 44.87
CA VAL A 728 -16.50 11.48 45.33
C VAL A 728 -15.92 12.79 45.90
N SER A 729 -15.58 12.80 47.18
CA SER A 729 -14.89 13.89 47.83
C SER A 729 -13.39 13.90 47.51
N ASP A 730 -12.69 15.02 47.78
CA ASP A 730 -11.25 15.13 47.58
C ASP A 730 -10.47 14.12 48.45
N ASN A 731 -10.94 13.81 49.67
CA ASN A 731 -10.30 12.83 50.54
C ASN A 731 -10.34 11.40 49.98
N GLN A 732 -11.32 11.08 49.14
CA GLN A 732 -11.42 9.77 48.53
C GLN A 732 -10.48 9.58 47.30
N MET A 733 -9.79 10.64 46.87
CA MET A 733 -8.79 10.54 45.80
C MET A 733 -7.64 9.57 46.18
N HIS A 734 -7.30 9.46 47.48
CA HIS A 734 -6.34 8.49 47.97
C HIS A 734 -6.78 7.02 47.87
N SER A 735 -8.00 6.73 47.43
CA SER A 735 -8.40 5.38 47.08
C SER A 735 -7.71 4.85 45.80
N ILE A 736 -7.14 5.75 45.02
CA ILE A 736 -6.27 5.40 43.89
C ILE A 736 -4.82 5.45 44.37
N ASP A 737 -4.07 4.39 44.10
CA ASP A 737 -2.65 4.30 44.46
C ASP A 737 -1.83 5.44 43.79
N GLU A 738 -0.90 6.00 44.54
CA GLU A 738 -0.06 7.12 44.09
C GLU A 738 0.77 6.82 42.87
N TRP A 739 1.05 5.55 42.58
CA TRP A 739 1.66 5.09 41.34
C TRP A 739 0.83 5.49 40.09
N GLU A 740 -0.49 5.46 40.19
CA GLU A 740 -1.38 5.77 39.07
C GLU A 740 -1.61 7.27 38.83
N TRP A 741 -1.33 8.14 39.82
CA TRP A 741 -1.60 9.58 39.72
C TRP A 741 -0.88 10.26 38.56
N PRO A 742 0.44 10.05 38.34
CA PRO A 742 1.12 10.60 37.14
C PRO A 742 0.57 10.07 35.83
N ILE A 743 0.07 8.83 35.81
CA ILE A 743 -0.53 8.23 34.60
C ILE A 743 -1.86 8.89 34.29
N ILE A 744 -2.69 9.11 35.30
CA ILE A 744 -3.99 9.79 35.17
C ILE A 744 -3.77 11.25 34.74
N TYR A 745 -2.72 11.91 35.26
CA TYR A 745 -2.34 13.25 34.83
C TYR A 745 -1.97 13.30 33.31
N ASP A 746 -1.16 12.37 32.84
CA ASP A 746 -0.83 12.25 31.40
C ASP A 746 -2.07 11.96 30.54
N ILE A 747 -2.97 11.12 31.06
CA ILE A 747 -4.26 10.83 30.39
C ILE A 747 -5.11 12.11 30.32
N ALA A 748 -5.20 12.89 31.39
CA ALA A 748 -5.96 14.14 31.41
C ALA A 748 -5.45 15.12 30.33
N GLY A 749 -4.14 15.31 30.21
CA GLY A 749 -3.53 16.10 29.13
C GLY A 749 -3.88 15.60 27.73
N SER A 750 -3.87 14.28 27.54
CA SER A 750 -4.27 13.64 26.28
C SER A 750 -5.75 13.84 25.95
N VAL A 751 -6.63 13.77 26.94
CA VAL A 751 -8.07 14.02 26.80
C VAL A 751 -8.34 15.48 26.39
N VAL A 752 -7.76 16.45 27.11
CA VAL A 752 -7.89 17.89 26.82
C VAL A 752 -7.40 18.20 25.41
N ARG A 753 -6.25 17.68 25.01
CA ARG A 753 -5.72 17.82 23.65
C ARG A 753 -6.68 17.27 22.59
N SER A 754 -7.24 16.09 22.84
CA SER A 754 -8.20 15.44 21.93
C SER A 754 -9.48 16.29 21.78
N VAL A 755 -9.96 16.91 22.86
CA VAL A 755 -11.14 17.81 22.82
C VAL A 755 -10.86 19.04 21.98
N LYS A 756 -9.66 19.67 22.08
CA LYS A 756 -9.26 20.80 21.23
C LYS A 756 -9.17 20.40 19.74
N CYS A 757 -8.57 19.27 19.45
CA CYS A 757 -8.41 18.80 18.06
C CYS A 757 -9.75 18.48 17.37
N ILE A 758 -10.75 18.00 18.11
CA ILE A 758 -12.06 17.61 17.57
C ILE A 758 -12.97 18.82 17.44
N ASN A 759 -12.88 19.79 18.35
CA ASN A 759 -13.77 20.96 18.43
C ASN A 759 -12.99 22.23 18.10
N ILE A 760 -12.86 22.57 16.83
CA ILE A 760 -12.11 23.75 16.33
C ILE A 760 -12.69 25.08 16.86
N LYS A 761 -13.94 25.09 17.36
CA LYS A 761 -14.66 26.28 17.82
C LYS A 761 -14.43 26.63 19.31
N ILE A 762 -13.63 25.89 20.06
CA ILE A 762 -13.35 26.21 21.45
C ILE A 762 -12.40 27.43 21.49
N CYS A 763 -12.82 28.51 22.21
CA CYS A 763 -12.01 29.72 22.36
C CYS A 763 -10.76 29.45 23.21
N ASP A 764 -9.76 30.32 23.10
CA ASP A 764 -8.51 30.18 23.83
C ASP A 764 -8.67 30.31 25.33
N ASP A 765 -9.65 31.09 25.80
CA ASP A 765 -9.88 31.28 27.25
C ASP A 765 -10.42 30.02 27.91
N CYS A 766 -11.44 29.35 27.27
CA CYS A 766 -11.89 28.04 27.71
C CYS A 766 -10.77 26.99 27.68
N PHE A 767 -9.91 27.05 26.69
CA PHE A 767 -8.82 26.09 26.60
C PHE A 767 -7.72 26.36 27.63
N LYS A 768 -7.36 27.64 27.85
CA LYS A 768 -6.35 28.04 28.85
C LYS A 768 -6.80 27.74 30.27
N SER A 769 -8.11 27.86 30.59
CA SER A 769 -8.63 27.63 31.94
C SER A 769 -8.43 26.18 32.43
N VAL A 770 -8.33 25.22 31.53
CA VAL A 770 -8.06 23.82 31.89
C VAL A 770 -6.58 23.43 31.79
N LEU A 771 -5.69 24.38 31.42
CA LEU A 771 -4.25 24.18 31.37
C LEU A 771 -3.55 24.72 32.64
N TRP A 772 -2.42 24.11 32.96
CA TRP A 772 -1.55 24.53 34.01
C TRP A 772 -0.84 25.86 33.69
N ASN A 773 -0.91 26.82 34.58
CA ASN A 773 -0.32 28.17 34.44
C ASN A 773 0.72 28.48 35.54
N GLY A 774 1.08 27.49 36.37
CA GLY A 774 2.04 27.70 37.46
C GLY A 774 3.49 27.86 36.96
N LYS A 775 4.31 28.62 37.70
CA LYS A 775 5.76 28.81 37.45
C LYS A 775 6.58 27.50 37.58
N LYS A 776 6.14 26.58 38.41
CA LYS A 776 6.76 25.25 38.62
C LYS A 776 5.90 24.19 37.96
N TYR A 777 6.54 23.08 37.57
CA TYR A 777 5.78 21.94 37.05
C TYR A 777 4.81 21.38 38.09
N HIS A 778 3.66 20.93 37.62
CA HIS A 778 2.68 20.26 38.46
C HIS A 778 3.30 19.00 39.12
N PRO A 779 3.06 18.66 40.40
CA PRO A 779 3.69 17.53 41.11
C PRO A 779 3.57 16.19 40.37
N TYR A 780 2.43 15.95 39.72
CA TYR A 780 2.16 14.68 39.03
C TYR A 780 2.52 14.69 37.53
N SER A 781 3.21 15.75 37.07
CA SER A 781 3.55 15.92 35.64
C SER A 781 4.80 15.14 35.18
N ILE A 782 5.41 14.31 36.05
CA ILE A 782 6.67 13.62 35.76
C ILE A 782 6.65 12.81 34.46
N ILE A 783 5.54 12.12 34.13
CA ILE A 783 5.39 11.38 32.90
C ILE A 783 5.33 12.33 31.71
N VAL A 784 4.59 13.45 31.81
CA VAL A 784 4.48 14.46 30.74
C VAL A 784 5.84 15.09 30.48
N GLN A 785 6.60 15.45 31.49
CA GLN A 785 7.96 16.00 31.39
C GLN A 785 8.91 15.00 30.70
N MET A 786 8.97 13.75 31.18
CA MET A 786 9.85 12.71 30.63
C MET A 786 9.49 12.29 29.19
N ARG A 787 8.25 12.48 28.76
CA ARG A 787 7.77 12.15 27.42
C ARG A 787 7.81 13.31 26.45
N SER A 788 8.00 14.53 26.90
CA SER A 788 8.09 15.72 26.03
C SER A 788 9.46 15.75 25.37
N TYR A 789 9.51 15.56 24.05
CA TYR A 789 10.75 15.69 23.24
C TYR A 789 11.13 17.15 22.97
N THR A 790 10.16 18.06 22.99
CA THR A 790 10.33 19.50 22.88
C THR A 790 9.46 20.17 23.93
N GLU A 791 9.85 21.37 24.39
CA GLU A 791 9.04 22.15 25.32
C GLU A 791 7.58 22.25 24.83
N ASN A 792 6.64 22.02 25.76
CA ASN A 792 5.19 22.07 25.49
C ASN A 792 4.65 21.14 24.42
N SER A 793 5.38 20.07 24.06
CA SER A 793 4.89 19.07 23.10
C SER A 793 3.71 18.25 23.66
N LEU A 794 3.62 18.08 24.97
CA LEU A 794 2.50 17.50 25.69
C LEU A 794 1.85 18.56 26.58
N LEU A 795 0.55 18.43 26.86
CA LEU A 795 -0.19 19.41 27.65
C LEU A 795 -0.08 19.11 29.13
N HIS A 796 0.16 20.16 29.91
CA HIS A 796 0.03 20.18 31.34
C HIS A 796 -1.37 20.70 31.70
N VAL A 797 -2.14 19.92 32.47
CA VAL A 797 -3.50 20.29 32.88
C VAL A 797 -3.51 21.00 34.23
N SER A 798 -4.51 21.86 34.43
CA SER A 798 -4.72 22.54 35.70
C SER A 798 -5.13 21.57 36.81
N ASP A 799 -4.91 21.97 38.09
CA ASP A 799 -5.31 21.15 39.25
C ASP A 799 -6.82 20.83 39.27
N PRO A 800 -7.73 21.80 38.99
CA PRO A 800 -9.16 21.46 38.90
C PRO A 800 -9.46 20.42 37.82
N CYS A 801 -8.80 20.51 36.63
CA CYS A 801 -8.98 19.53 35.56
C CYS A 801 -8.46 18.14 35.95
N PHE A 802 -7.31 18.07 36.62
CA PHE A 802 -6.77 16.82 37.11
C PHE A 802 -7.69 16.18 38.17
N LYS A 803 -8.16 16.96 39.16
CA LYS A 803 -9.10 16.49 40.19
C LYS A 803 -10.41 15.98 39.58
N ALA A 804 -10.97 16.69 38.63
CA ALA A 804 -12.18 16.26 37.94
C ALA A 804 -11.99 14.90 37.23
N ILE A 805 -10.86 14.68 36.58
CA ILE A 805 -10.54 13.40 35.95
C ILE A 805 -10.32 12.30 37.00
N MET A 806 -9.67 12.59 38.13
CA MET A 806 -9.47 11.64 39.22
C MET A 806 -10.81 11.18 39.83
N LYS A 807 -11.67 12.11 40.18
CA LYS A 807 -13.02 11.82 40.70
C LYS A 807 -13.85 10.99 39.67
N SER A 808 -13.77 11.36 38.38
CA SER A 808 -14.41 10.63 37.31
C SER A 808 -13.87 9.19 37.16
N GLU A 809 -12.57 8.97 37.40
CA GLU A 809 -11.98 7.64 37.40
C GLU A 809 -12.46 6.79 38.56
N ILE A 810 -12.54 7.34 39.75
CA ILE A 810 -13.06 6.63 40.93
C ILE A 810 -14.51 6.19 40.67
N THR A 811 -15.34 7.13 40.22
CA THR A 811 -16.73 6.82 39.83
C THR A 811 -16.79 5.74 38.77
N PHE A 812 -15.95 5.81 37.75
CA PHE A 812 -15.90 4.79 36.67
C PHE A 812 -15.52 3.41 37.22
N ARG A 813 -14.55 3.33 38.16
CA ARG A 813 -14.16 2.03 38.78
C ARG A 813 -15.31 1.41 39.57
N HIS A 814 -16.14 2.21 40.20
CA HIS A 814 -17.31 1.71 40.92
C HIS A 814 -18.40 1.21 39.95
N LEU A 815 -18.57 1.87 38.86
CA LEU A 815 -19.67 1.61 37.92
C LEU A 815 -19.34 0.59 36.82
N LYS A 816 -18.06 0.31 36.53
CA LYS A 816 -17.61 -0.44 35.34
C LYS A 816 -18.34 -1.76 35.14
N ASP A 817 -18.55 -2.55 36.19
CA ASP A 817 -19.16 -3.87 36.10
C ASP A 817 -20.67 -3.79 35.87
N THR A 818 -21.30 -2.74 36.36
CA THR A 818 -22.72 -2.45 36.16
C THR A 818 -22.98 -1.86 34.78
N LEU A 819 -22.11 -0.96 34.30
CA LEU A 819 -22.21 -0.34 32.99
C LEU A 819 -22.16 -1.39 31.85
N THR A 820 -21.45 -2.51 32.06
CA THR A 820 -21.41 -3.61 31.09
C THR A 820 -22.73 -4.38 30.95
N LYS A 821 -23.61 -4.32 31.94
CA LYS A 821 -24.92 -4.94 31.92
C LYS A 821 -25.96 -4.09 31.19
N ALA A 822 -25.73 -2.78 31.07
CA ALA A 822 -26.59 -1.84 30.36
C ALA A 822 -26.38 -1.94 28.84
N LYS A 823 -26.95 -2.99 28.22
CA LYS A 823 -26.92 -3.19 26.77
C LYS A 823 -27.81 -2.15 26.08
N ASP A 824 -27.31 -1.63 24.95
CA ASP A 824 -28.08 -0.77 24.01
C ASP A 824 -28.46 0.63 24.51
N MET A 825 -27.87 1.13 25.58
CA MET A 825 -28.17 2.44 26.16
C MET A 825 -27.07 3.48 25.98
N ASN A 826 -27.41 4.78 25.96
CA ASN A 826 -26.42 5.86 25.85
C ASN A 826 -25.79 6.20 27.21
N ILE A 827 -25.01 5.25 27.73
CA ILE A 827 -24.37 5.29 29.05
C ILE A 827 -23.52 6.55 29.23
N VAL A 828 -22.84 7.02 28.17
CA VAL A 828 -21.89 8.13 28.25
C VAL A 828 -22.58 9.42 28.70
N ASN A 829 -23.72 9.76 28.10
CA ASN A 829 -24.42 10.98 28.44
C ASN A 829 -24.97 10.94 29.86
N PHE A 830 -25.48 9.77 30.29
CA PHE A 830 -25.97 9.59 31.65
C PHE A 830 -24.86 9.78 32.70
N VAL A 831 -23.76 9.04 32.56
CA VAL A 831 -22.62 9.14 33.51
C VAL A 831 -22.02 10.55 33.53
N VAL A 832 -21.95 11.23 32.38
CA VAL A 832 -21.44 12.60 32.29
C VAL A 832 -22.33 13.59 33.05
N LYS A 833 -23.65 13.46 32.95
CA LYS A 833 -24.60 14.32 33.68
C LYS A 833 -24.41 14.18 35.19
N GLU A 834 -24.28 12.96 35.68
CA GLU A 834 -24.06 12.68 37.09
C GLU A 834 -22.67 13.12 37.61
N LEU A 835 -21.70 13.33 36.69
CA LEU A 835 -20.34 13.81 37.00
C LEU A 835 -20.19 15.33 36.90
N GLU A 836 -21.20 16.12 36.62
CA GLU A 836 -21.08 17.58 36.50
C GLU A 836 -20.57 18.23 37.80
N TYR A 837 -20.86 17.67 38.98
CA TYR A 837 -20.39 18.13 40.29
C TYR A 837 -18.86 18.13 40.43
N VAL A 838 -18.11 17.33 39.68
CA VAL A 838 -16.65 17.24 39.79
C VAL A 838 -15.94 18.55 39.43
N TRP A 839 -16.65 19.48 38.78
CA TRP A 839 -16.14 20.79 38.44
C TRP A 839 -16.57 21.90 39.40
N GLU A 840 -17.26 21.59 40.48
CA GLU A 840 -17.66 22.56 41.48
C GLU A 840 -16.43 23.27 42.07
N GLY A 841 -16.47 24.58 42.18
CA GLY A 841 -15.39 25.42 42.62
C GLY A 841 -14.30 25.71 41.56
N ALA A 842 -14.39 25.17 40.38
CA ALA A 842 -13.47 25.45 39.25
C ALA A 842 -13.93 26.70 38.48
N ASN A 843 -13.05 27.69 38.34
CA ASN A 843 -13.34 28.87 37.52
C ASN A 843 -13.08 28.61 36.05
N ILE A 844 -14.07 27.98 35.37
CA ILE A 844 -14.01 27.61 33.95
C ILE A 844 -15.10 28.33 33.17
N PRO A 845 -14.78 29.00 32.05
CA PRO A 845 -15.78 29.68 31.22
C PRO A 845 -16.82 28.69 30.66
N LEU A 846 -18.10 29.07 30.74
CA LEU A 846 -19.24 28.24 30.30
C LEU A 846 -19.53 28.32 28.79
N CYS A 847 -18.90 29.25 28.08
CA CYS A 847 -19.26 29.58 26.70
C CYS A 847 -19.14 28.45 25.67
N HIS A 848 -18.35 27.42 25.93
CA HIS A 848 -18.09 26.31 24.98
C HIS A 848 -18.30 24.92 25.56
N ASP A 849 -18.86 24.83 26.77
CA ASP A 849 -19.13 23.55 27.43
C ASP A 849 -17.93 22.59 27.42
N ILE A 850 -16.75 23.12 27.75
CA ILE A 850 -15.49 22.37 27.70
C ILE A 850 -15.44 21.24 28.74
N THR A 851 -16.07 21.48 29.87
CA THR A 851 -16.17 20.54 31.01
C THR A 851 -16.87 19.25 30.61
N THR A 852 -18.10 19.36 30.09
CA THR A 852 -18.88 18.22 29.60
C THR A 852 -18.15 17.49 28.45
N LYS A 853 -17.49 18.21 27.56
CA LYS A 853 -16.72 17.61 26.46
C LYS A 853 -15.52 16.80 26.95
N ILE A 854 -14.83 17.29 27.99
CA ILE A 854 -13.71 16.57 28.65
C ILE A 854 -14.24 15.28 29.29
N LEU A 855 -15.31 15.35 30.08
CA LEU A 855 -15.92 14.20 30.72
C LEU A 855 -16.40 13.16 29.68
N LYS A 856 -17.14 13.59 28.67
CA LYS A 856 -17.58 12.71 27.56
C LYS A 856 -16.39 11.99 26.89
N ARG A 857 -15.31 12.70 26.65
CA ARG A 857 -14.11 12.12 26.03
C ARG A 857 -13.43 11.14 26.97
N PHE A 858 -13.31 11.47 28.25
CA PHE A 858 -12.70 10.60 29.25
C PHE A 858 -13.49 9.30 29.44
N ILE A 859 -14.81 9.38 29.70
CA ILE A 859 -15.67 8.21 29.89
C ILE A 859 -15.70 7.33 28.63
N THR A 860 -15.80 7.94 27.46
CA THR A 860 -15.74 7.19 26.20
C THR A 860 -14.41 6.42 26.04
N MET A 861 -13.30 7.04 26.44
CA MET A 861 -11.98 6.39 26.42
C MET A 861 -11.91 5.22 27.41
N ARG A 862 -12.43 5.41 28.63
CA ARG A 862 -12.44 4.37 29.66
C ARG A 862 -13.29 3.17 29.26
N LEU A 863 -14.48 3.38 28.72
CA LEU A 863 -15.34 2.32 28.19
C LEU A 863 -14.63 1.52 27.07
N LYS A 864 -13.93 2.22 26.16
CA LYS A 864 -13.14 1.56 25.11
C LYS A 864 -11.99 0.72 25.69
N MET A 865 -11.28 1.24 26.68
CA MET A 865 -10.19 0.50 27.35
C MET A 865 -10.71 -0.74 28.06
N TYR A 866 -11.82 -0.61 28.77
CA TYR A 866 -12.46 -1.73 29.47
C TYR A 866 -12.92 -2.82 28.47
N GLY A 867 -13.62 -2.45 27.41
CA GLY A 867 -14.08 -3.40 26.39
C GLY A 867 -12.92 -4.06 25.61
N LEU A 868 -11.76 -3.41 25.48
CA LEU A 868 -10.54 -4.02 24.93
C LEU A 868 -9.92 -5.04 25.89
N LYS A 869 -9.92 -4.75 27.21
CA LYS A 869 -9.41 -5.65 28.25
C LYS A 869 -10.24 -6.93 28.30
N GLU A 870 -11.57 -6.81 28.30
CA GLU A 870 -12.49 -7.96 28.31
C GLU A 870 -12.36 -8.80 27.03
N ARG A 871 -12.26 -8.18 25.85
CA ARG A 871 -12.04 -8.92 24.59
C ARG A 871 -10.74 -9.70 24.58
N LYS A 872 -9.67 -9.17 25.15
CA LYS A 872 -8.38 -9.89 25.27
C LYS A 872 -8.51 -11.08 26.20
N LYS A 873 -9.14 -10.92 27.35
CA LYS A 873 -9.40 -11.99 28.30
C LYS A 873 -10.19 -13.15 27.67
N HIS A 874 -11.25 -12.83 26.91
CA HIS A 874 -12.02 -13.81 26.16
C HIS A 874 -11.22 -14.49 25.03
N ALA A 875 -10.36 -13.76 24.33
CA ALA A 875 -9.52 -14.31 23.27
C ALA A 875 -8.45 -15.26 23.83
N GLU A 876 -7.86 -14.95 24.97
CA GLU A 876 -6.89 -15.79 25.68
C GLU A 876 -7.56 -17.09 26.18
N MET A 877 -8.73 -17.02 26.81
CA MET A 877 -9.50 -18.19 27.23
C MET A 877 -9.92 -19.09 26.06
N ASN A 878 -10.33 -18.50 24.92
CA ASN A 878 -10.69 -19.27 23.73
C ASN A 878 -9.46 -19.91 23.08
N PHE A 879 -8.30 -19.24 23.10
CA PHE A 879 -7.06 -19.80 22.60
C PHE A 879 -6.62 -21.02 23.44
N GLU A 880 -6.67 -20.93 24.76
CA GLU A 880 -6.39 -22.04 25.65
C GLU A 880 -7.36 -23.22 25.43
N ARG A 881 -8.66 -22.96 25.28
CA ARG A 881 -9.66 -24.01 24.97
C ARG A 881 -9.33 -24.70 23.63
N VAL A 882 -9.01 -23.95 22.58
CA VAL A 882 -8.68 -24.53 21.26
C VAL A 882 -7.33 -25.26 21.28
N TYR A 883 -6.35 -24.76 22.03
CA TYR A 883 -5.05 -25.40 22.19
C TYR A 883 -5.19 -26.71 22.96
N ASN A 884 -5.91 -26.71 24.08
CA ASN A 884 -6.15 -27.91 24.90
C ASN A 884 -6.97 -28.96 24.14
N SER A 885 -7.98 -28.57 23.35
CA SER A 885 -8.74 -29.51 22.52
C SER A 885 -7.90 -30.14 21.39
N LYS A 886 -7.01 -29.40 20.76
CA LYS A 886 -6.07 -29.91 19.74
C LYS A 886 -4.99 -30.80 20.34
N THR A 887 -4.55 -30.52 21.55
CA THR A 887 -3.58 -31.36 22.28
C THR A 887 -4.23 -32.64 22.72
N ALA A 888 -5.45 -32.58 23.27
CA ALA A 888 -6.23 -33.80 23.61
C ALA A 888 -6.53 -34.65 22.36
N ALA A 889 -6.90 -34.07 21.23
CA ALA A 889 -7.12 -34.81 19.98
C ALA A 889 -5.82 -35.46 19.45
N ARG A 890 -4.65 -34.85 19.66
CA ARG A 890 -3.35 -35.48 19.30
C ARG A 890 -3.00 -36.63 20.19
N PHE A 891 -3.31 -36.61 21.49
CA PHE A 891 -3.10 -37.71 22.40
C PHE A 891 -4.07 -38.86 22.13
N ALA A 892 -5.31 -38.58 21.73
CA ALA A 892 -6.29 -39.60 21.35
C ALA A 892 -5.98 -40.34 20.03
N ILE A 893 -5.08 -39.78 19.17
CA ILE A 893 -4.62 -40.43 17.94
C ILE A 893 -3.38 -41.33 18.21
N ILE A 894 -2.71 -41.17 19.34
CA ILE A 894 -1.48 -41.89 19.70
C ILE A 894 -1.82 -43.05 20.68
N SER A 895 -2.98 -43.05 21.36
CA SER A 895 -3.60 -44.18 22.08
C SER A 895 -4.52 -44.97 21.14
#